data_8f344b703904fbf24c1fddcc55b050f0
#
_entry.id   8f344b703904fbf24c1fddcc55b050f0
#
_cell.length_a   1.000
_cell.length_b   1.000
_cell.length_c   1.000
_cell.angle_alpha   90.00
_cell.angle_beta   90.00
_cell.angle_gamma   90.00
#
_symmetry.space_group_name_H-M   'P 1'
#
loop_
_entity.id
_entity.type
_entity.pdbx_description
1 polymer ?
#
loop_
_entity_poly.entity_id
_entity_poly.type
_entity_poly.pdbx_seq_one_letter_code
_entity_poly.pdbx_strand_id
1 'polypeptide(L)'
;MKNPNWRKCILRADSREIIKRIPDNSVDFILTDPPYNLGQHSTGNIPLPGRTAMNNDVAEWDMIDFNPEEWADEFIRILKPTGNLFIFTSYNQLGRWYNCLDHKFDTSNFMIWHKTNPAPKIFKAGFLNSCEMIFTCWNKKHTWNFISQAEMHNFIESSICMKPERLSNPKHPAQKPVSILKKMIEIASNENDIVFDPFMGVGSTGVAAIDLNRRFIGVELDNAYFDAARKRIDNALAQGNLFTQPITPKPKIEKETKVFMASEPLEIPVSPIRELNLFFKKEDEDVSQMKINRNIASDLSPIIKWPGGKEKELKYIIPNAPTFNRFIEPFVGGGSVFMGIESEEYLINDFSSELIELYRSIENKDKDFFKYTEMMDASWNNAIQFFHAKTQLKDTYIEYRKALIGKSELKEFVHSFCLINKQDILDIIGNDFSSLPCILVKEMETNLFRKMVRMRELEIEKHELPDKDLDDNIETAIKSAVYMNYRYLYNNNEISNNNIKLHCALFFFMRNYAYSGMFRYSSKGEFNVPYGGIAYNSKFLKKKLNYYKSQELRQHFSKTKIYNLDFEVFLRTIAPSENDFVFLDPPYDSEFSTYAQNAFTRDDQKRLADYLINDCKAKWMLIIKNTDFIYSLYNKDGVYIRTFDKEYVVSFMNRNDKKVTHLLITNY
;
A
#
# COMPACT_ATOMS: atom_id res chain seq x y z
N MET A 1 16.69 -28.08 -28.79
CA MET A 1 16.56 -26.64 -28.51
C MET A 1 17.92 -25.97 -28.72
N LYS A 2 18.18 -25.48 -29.95
CA LYS A 2 19.53 -24.95 -30.31
C LYS A 2 19.58 -23.39 -30.39
N ASN A 3 18.58 -22.67 -29.87
CA ASN A 3 18.64 -21.22 -29.84
C ASN A 3 18.73 -20.76 -28.37
N PRO A 4 19.87 -20.23 -27.91
CA PRO A 4 20.06 -19.78 -26.53
C PRO A 4 19.22 -18.56 -26.15
N ASN A 5 18.59 -17.90 -27.12
CA ASN A 5 17.81 -16.67 -26.92
C ASN A 5 16.28 -16.88 -26.95
N TRP A 6 15.77 -18.09 -26.84
CA TRP A 6 14.34 -18.29 -26.80
C TRP A 6 13.76 -17.80 -25.44
N ARG A 7 12.61 -17.15 -25.50
CA ARG A 7 11.93 -16.60 -24.33
C ARG A 7 10.68 -17.38 -23.95
N LYS A 8 10.02 -18.00 -24.93
CA LYS A 8 8.82 -18.82 -24.72
C LYS A 8 8.81 -20.05 -25.61
N CYS A 9 8.20 -21.11 -25.10
CA CYS A 9 7.81 -22.31 -25.82
C CYS A 9 6.41 -22.69 -25.33
N ILE A 10 5.37 -22.42 -26.11
CA ILE A 10 4.00 -22.79 -25.75
C ILE A 10 3.47 -23.81 -26.78
N LEU A 11 2.82 -24.85 -26.27
CA LEU A 11 2.42 -26.00 -27.06
C LEU A 11 0.94 -26.30 -26.85
N ARG A 12 0.23 -26.49 -27.96
CA ARG A 12 -1.13 -27.02 -27.92
C ARG A 12 -1.03 -28.56 -28.01
N ALA A 13 -1.13 -29.22 -26.87
CA ALA A 13 -0.96 -30.67 -26.80
C ALA A 13 -1.49 -31.23 -25.47
N ASP A 14 -1.56 -32.53 -25.36
CA ASP A 14 -1.72 -33.21 -24.08
C ASP A 14 -0.41 -33.07 -23.25
N SER A 15 -0.54 -32.52 -22.07
CA SER A 15 0.61 -32.27 -21.18
C SER A 15 1.33 -33.55 -20.76
N ARG A 16 0.63 -34.70 -20.67
CA ARG A 16 1.21 -36.02 -20.36
C ARG A 16 2.20 -36.48 -21.42
N GLU A 17 1.99 -36.11 -22.68
CA GLU A 17 2.90 -36.42 -23.79
C GLU A 17 4.07 -35.45 -23.88
N ILE A 18 3.84 -34.18 -23.53
CA ILE A 18 4.88 -33.16 -23.58
C ILE A 18 5.87 -33.29 -22.45
N ILE A 19 5.40 -33.56 -21.22
CA ILE A 19 6.29 -33.66 -20.05
C ILE A 19 7.36 -34.74 -20.24
N LYS A 20 7.01 -35.88 -20.84
CA LYS A 20 7.96 -37.00 -21.17
C LYS A 20 9.08 -36.57 -22.11
N ARG A 21 8.89 -35.50 -22.90
CA ARG A 21 9.88 -34.97 -23.85
C ARG A 21 10.76 -33.88 -23.29
N ILE A 22 10.44 -33.38 -22.09
CA ILE A 22 11.29 -32.43 -21.39
C ILE A 22 12.48 -33.17 -20.79
N PRO A 23 13.72 -32.73 -21.03
CA PRO A 23 14.90 -33.38 -20.48
C PRO A 23 14.95 -33.38 -18.96
N ASP A 24 15.58 -34.39 -18.37
CA ASP A 24 15.82 -34.44 -16.93
C ASP A 24 16.60 -33.23 -16.46
N ASN A 25 16.30 -32.73 -15.24
CA ASN A 25 17.03 -31.64 -14.60
C ASN A 25 17.15 -30.38 -15.48
N SER A 26 16.11 -30.04 -16.23
CA SER A 26 16.13 -28.89 -17.18
C SER A 26 15.27 -27.72 -16.80
N VAL A 27 14.32 -27.87 -15.88
CA VAL A 27 13.37 -26.86 -15.43
C VAL A 27 13.81 -26.28 -14.09
N ASP A 28 13.79 -24.95 -13.96
CA ASP A 28 14.19 -24.25 -12.73
C ASP A 28 13.01 -24.10 -11.76
N PHE A 29 11.80 -23.87 -12.29
CA PHE A 29 10.62 -23.68 -11.47
C PHE A 29 9.38 -24.25 -12.15
N ILE A 30 8.63 -25.08 -11.44
CA ILE A 30 7.31 -25.55 -11.85
C ILE A 30 6.28 -24.77 -11.03
N LEU A 31 5.43 -23.99 -11.70
CA LEU A 31 4.32 -23.26 -11.11
C LEU A 31 3.05 -23.57 -11.88
N THR A 32 2.13 -24.30 -11.28
CA THR A 32 1.02 -24.89 -12.02
C THR A 32 -0.29 -24.96 -11.22
N ASP A 33 -1.40 -24.98 -11.95
CA ASP A 33 -2.78 -25.00 -11.45
C ASP A 33 -3.55 -26.16 -12.12
N PRO A 34 -3.31 -27.41 -11.69
CA PRO A 34 -3.96 -28.59 -12.27
C PRO A 34 -5.46 -28.67 -11.95
N PRO A 35 -6.26 -29.50 -12.64
CA PRO A 35 -7.67 -29.75 -12.33
C PRO A 35 -7.88 -30.20 -10.87
N TYR A 36 -8.98 -29.72 -10.24
CA TYR A 36 -9.26 -29.94 -8.81
C TYR A 36 -10.22 -31.09 -8.53
N ASN A 37 -10.73 -31.78 -9.55
CA ASN A 37 -11.72 -32.85 -9.43
C ASN A 37 -13.00 -32.40 -8.70
N LEU A 38 -13.56 -31.25 -9.09
CA LEU A 38 -14.73 -30.65 -8.46
C LEU A 38 -16.07 -31.07 -9.10
N GLY A 39 -16.09 -32.09 -9.95
CA GLY A 39 -17.28 -32.55 -10.69
C GLY A 39 -18.51 -32.79 -9.82
N GLN A 40 -18.34 -33.30 -8.60
CA GLN A 40 -19.42 -33.50 -7.62
C GLN A 40 -20.08 -32.20 -7.15
N HIS A 41 -19.51 -31.02 -7.43
CA HIS A 41 -20.05 -29.69 -7.07
C HIS A 41 -20.81 -29.02 -8.23
N SER A 42 -20.93 -29.69 -9.39
CA SER A 42 -21.74 -29.21 -10.52
C SER A 42 -23.20 -29.29 -10.17
N THR A 43 -23.91 -28.17 -10.13
CA THR A 43 -25.30 -28.07 -9.71
C THR A 43 -26.25 -27.50 -10.76
N GLY A 44 -25.76 -27.29 -11.99
CA GLY A 44 -26.51 -26.74 -13.11
C GLY A 44 -26.82 -25.23 -12.96
N ASN A 45 -27.85 -24.80 -13.67
CA ASN A 45 -28.31 -23.43 -13.64
C ASN A 45 -29.10 -23.12 -12.37
N ILE A 46 -28.60 -22.16 -11.58
CA ILE A 46 -29.25 -21.68 -10.36
C ILE A 46 -30.09 -20.45 -10.70
N PRO A 47 -31.42 -20.50 -10.54
CA PRO A 47 -32.28 -19.34 -10.76
C PRO A 47 -32.04 -18.28 -9.69
N LEU A 48 -31.85 -17.03 -10.11
CA LEU A 48 -31.70 -15.89 -9.21
C LEU A 48 -32.90 -14.95 -9.33
N PRO A 49 -33.56 -14.58 -8.21
CA PRO A 49 -34.69 -13.65 -8.25
C PRO A 49 -34.30 -12.31 -8.91
N GLY A 50 -35.01 -11.95 -10.00
CA GLY A 50 -34.82 -10.67 -10.70
C GLY A 50 -33.53 -10.55 -11.53
N ARG A 51 -32.79 -11.65 -11.78
CA ARG A 51 -31.55 -11.69 -12.56
C ARG A 51 -31.51 -12.93 -13.47
N THR A 52 -30.63 -12.89 -14.47
CA THR A 52 -30.34 -14.06 -15.30
C THR A 52 -29.83 -15.21 -14.43
N ALA A 53 -30.29 -16.43 -14.69
CA ALA A 53 -29.84 -17.63 -13.98
C ALA A 53 -28.31 -17.75 -14.04
N MET A 54 -27.68 -18.10 -12.92
CA MET A 54 -26.23 -18.30 -12.86
C MET A 54 -25.93 -19.77 -13.15
N ASN A 55 -25.10 -20.03 -14.15
CA ASN A 55 -24.57 -21.37 -14.39
C ASN A 55 -23.51 -21.66 -13.32
N ASN A 56 -23.72 -22.73 -12.55
CA ASN A 56 -22.83 -23.22 -11.51
C ASN A 56 -22.18 -24.56 -11.89
N ASP A 57 -22.22 -24.91 -13.17
CA ASP A 57 -21.53 -26.12 -13.61
C ASP A 57 -20.00 -25.92 -13.55
N VAL A 58 -19.34 -26.94 -13.09
CA VAL A 58 -17.89 -27.08 -13.12
C VAL A 58 -17.47 -27.29 -14.57
N ALA A 59 -16.34 -26.71 -14.98
CA ALA A 59 -15.83 -26.84 -16.34
C ALA A 59 -15.51 -28.31 -16.66
N GLU A 60 -15.69 -28.74 -17.92
CA GLU A 60 -15.49 -30.13 -18.35
C GLU A 60 -14.12 -30.66 -18.00
N TRP A 61 -13.07 -29.85 -18.08
CA TRP A 61 -11.70 -30.21 -17.73
C TRP A 61 -11.50 -30.43 -16.22
N ASP A 62 -12.36 -29.94 -15.34
CA ASP A 62 -12.31 -30.14 -13.89
C ASP A 62 -13.26 -31.28 -13.43
N MET A 63 -13.91 -31.94 -14.38
CA MET A 63 -14.69 -33.17 -14.19
C MET A 63 -13.87 -34.45 -14.37
N ILE A 64 -12.62 -34.31 -14.86
CA ILE A 64 -11.70 -35.41 -15.11
C ILE A 64 -11.13 -35.90 -13.77
N ASP A 65 -11.03 -37.21 -13.59
CA ASP A 65 -10.31 -37.78 -12.45
C ASP A 65 -8.81 -37.55 -12.60
N PHE A 66 -8.37 -36.39 -12.16
CA PHE A 66 -6.97 -35.98 -12.16
C PHE A 66 -6.22 -36.71 -11.04
N ASN A 67 -5.17 -37.42 -11.39
CA ASN A 67 -4.39 -38.24 -10.48
C ASN A 67 -2.99 -37.63 -10.21
N PRO A 68 -2.74 -37.01 -9.05
CA PRO A 68 -1.44 -36.42 -8.69
C PRO A 68 -0.25 -37.38 -8.81
N GLU A 69 -0.45 -38.65 -8.53
CA GLU A 69 0.59 -39.68 -8.55
C GLU A 69 1.21 -39.87 -9.94
N GLU A 70 0.45 -39.68 -11.01
CA GLU A 70 0.93 -39.77 -12.40
C GLU A 70 1.89 -38.64 -12.78
N TRP A 71 1.82 -37.51 -12.07
CA TRP A 71 2.61 -36.30 -12.35
C TRP A 71 3.83 -36.15 -11.46
N ALA A 72 3.79 -36.68 -10.24
CA ALA A 72 4.81 -36.44 -9.23
C ALA A 72 6.19 -36.86 -9.69
N ASP A 73 6.34 -38.05 -10.28
CA ASP A 73 7.63 -38.57 -10.73
C ASP A 73 8.20 -37.77 -11.91
N GLU A 74 7.34 -37.36 -12.84
CA GLU A 74 7.73 -36.54 -13.98
C GLU A 74 8.15 -35.12 -13.55
N PHE A 75 7.43 -34.51 -12.59
CA PHE A 75 7.82 -33.21 -12.03
C PHE A 75 9.22 -33.27 -11.38
N ILE A 76 9.49 -34.31 -10.62
CA ILE A 76 10.82 -34.54 -10.00
C ILE A 76 11.88 -34.75 -11.06
N ARG A 77 11.59 -35.56 -12.07
CA ARG A 77 12.55 -35.89 -13.13
C ARG A 77 13.03 -34.66 -13.90
N ILE A 78 12.10 -33.77 -14.28
CA ILE A 78 12.43 -32.60 -15.08
C ILE A 78 12.97 -31.42 -14.26
N LEU A 79 12.69 -31.40 -12.95
CA LEU A 79 13.09 -30.31 -12.07
C LEU A 79 14.60 -30.38 -11.76
N LYS A 80 15.31 -29.28 -11.85
CA LYS A 80 16.70 -29.19 -11.42
C LYS A 80 16.84 -29.45 -9.91
N PRO A 81 17.99 -29.95 -9.42
CA PRO A 81 18.23 -30.10 -7.98
C PRO A 81 18.08 -28.79 -7.16
N THR A 82 18.26 -27.64 -7.82
CA THR A 82 18.07 -26.29 -7.25
C THR A 82 16.69 -25.70 -7.52
N GLY A 83 15.82 -26.46 -8.18
CA GLY A 83 14.51 -26.00 -8.61
C GLY A 83 13.46 -26.05 -7.50
N ASN A 84 12.34 -25.35 -7.74
CA ASN A 84 11.18 -25.29 -6.87
C ASN A 84 9.93 -25.83 -7.57
N LEU A 85 9.01 -26.40 -6.80
CA LEU A 85 7.73 -26.91 -7.29
C LEU A 85 6.59 -26.30 -6.48
N PHE A 86 5.73 -25.48 -7.11
CA PHE A 86 4.54 -24.89 -6.48
C PHE A 86 3.29 -25.31 -7.25
N ILE A 87 2.34 -25.92 -6.56
CA ILE A 87 1.12 -26.49 -7.14
C ILE A 87 -0.10 -25.87 -6.46
N PHE A 88 -0.92 -25.14 -7.19
CA PHE A 88 -2.26 -24.77 -6.71
C PHE A 88 -3.09 -26.04 -6.52
N THR A 89 -3.82 -26.10 -5.42
CA THR A 89 -4.57 -27.32 -5.09
C THR A 89 -5.81 -26.99 -4.28
N SER A 90 -6.78 -27.89 -4.37
CA SER A 90 -8.00 -27.87 -3.55
C SER A 90 -7.83 -28.73 -2.30
N TYR A 91 -8.75 -28.57 -1.35
CA TYR A 91 -8.76 -29.31 -0.08
C TYR A 91 -8.84 -30.84 -0.27
N ASN A 92 -9.45 -31.32 -1.35
CA ASN A 92 -9.58 -32.76 -1.66
C ASN A 92 -8.32 -33.36 -2.30
N GLN A 93 -7.45 -32.55 -2.90
CA GLN A 93 -6.24 -33.03 -3.57
C GLN A 93 -4.96 -32.79 -2.73
N LEU A 94 -4.99 -31.89 -1.75
CA LEU A 94 -3.81 -31.52 -0.95
C LEU A 94 -3.13 -32.74 -0.30
N GLY A 95 -3.93 -33.63 0.31
CA GLY A 95 -3.40 -34.83 0.95
C GLY A 95 -2.74 -35.81 -0.03
N ARG A 96 -3.25 -35.89 -1.27
CA ARG A 96 -2.66 -36.73 -2.33
C ARG A 96 -1.33 -36.16 -2.79
N TRP A 97 -1.26 -34.85 -3.07
CA TRP A 97 0.01 -34.19 -3.39
C TRP A 97 1.03 -34.33 -2.27
N TYR A 98 0.65 -34.15 -1.02
CA TYR A 98 1.51 -34.36 0.13
C TYR A 98 2.06 -35.79 0.16
N ASN A 99 1.19 -36.79 0.05
CA ASN A 99 1.59 -38.20 0.13
C ASN A 99 2.57 -38.64 -0.97
N CYS A 100 2.47 -38.09 -2.19
CA CYS A 100 3.33 -38.47 -3.29
C CYS A 100 4.60 -37.62 -3.41
N LEU A 101 4.71 -36.47 -2.76
CA LEU A 101 5.82 -35.52 -2.92
C LEU A 101 6.65 -35.29 -1.65
N ASP A 102 6.05 -35.31 -0.44
CA ASP A 102 6.74 -34.92 0.79
C ASP A 102 8.04 -35.68 1.03
N HIS A 103 8.02 -37.00 0.87
CA HIS A 103 9.20 -37.87 1.07
C HIS A 103 10.25 -37.79 -0.06
N LYS A 104 10.00 -37.04 -1.12
CA LYS A 104 10.86 -36.89 -2.29
C LYS A 104 11.59 -35.55 -2.34
N PHE A 105 11.25 -34.61 -1.45
CA PHE A 105 11.90 -33.33 -1.30
C PHE A 105 12.44 -33.16 0.12
N ASP A 106 13.49 -32.35 0.29
CA ASP A 106 14.03 -32.02 1.63
C ASP A 106 13.04 -31.21 2.47
N THR A 107 12.17 -30.45 1.83
CA THR A 107 11.15 -29.61 2.50
C THR A 107 9.88 -29.54 1.69
N SER A 108 8.78 -29.78 2.37
CA SER A 108 7.41 -29.53 1.88
C SER A 108 6.70 -28.54 2.80
N ASN A 109 5.98 -27.60 2.21
CA ASN A 109 5.22 -26.60 2.93
C ASN A 109 3.95 -26.25 2.14
N PHE A 110 3.15 -25.33 2.64
CA PHE A 110 2.01 -24.81 1.91
C PHE A 110 1.91 -23.31 2.07
N MET A 111 1.34 -22.66 1.05
CA MET A 111 0.91 -21.27 1.09
C MET A 111 -0.61 -21.20 0.98
N ILE A 112 -1.20 -20.15 1.51
CA ILE A 112 -2.62 -19.85 1.39
C ILE A 112 -2.80 -18.57 0.59
N TRP A 113 -3.55 -18.65 -0.50
CA TRP A 113 -4.08 -17.48 -1.16
C TRP A 113 -5.49 -17.18 -0.66
N HIS A 114 -5.64 -16.11 0.12
CA HIS A 114 -6.95 -15.62 0.59
C HIS A 114 -7.51 -14.60 -0.41
N LYS A 115 -8.68 -14.93 -0.96
CA LYS A 115 -9.43 -14.09 -1.90
C LYS A 115 -10.23 -13.05 -1.11
N THR A 116 -9.92 -11.77 -1.29
CA THR A 116 -10.61 -10.68 -0.56
C THR A 116 -12.04 -10.45 -1.06
N ASN A 117 -12.38 -10.95 -2.26
CA ASN A 117 -13.70 -10.87 -2.89
C ASN A 117 -14.13 -12.22 -3.49
N PRO A 118 -14.26 -13.30 -2.66
CA PRO A 118 -14.64 -14.60 -3.16
C PRO A 118 -16.05 -14.59 -3.75
N ALA A 119 -16.34 -15.56 -4.64
CA ALA A 119 -17.67 -15.72 -5.17
C ALA A 119 -18.70 -15.92 -4.03
N PRO A 120 -19.86 -15.23 -4.07
CA PRO A 120 -20.87 -15.32 -3.02
C PRO A 120 -21.50 -16.72 -2.97
N LYS A 121 -21.78 -17.21 -1.76
CA LYS A 121 -22.44 -18.49 -1.54
C LYS A 121 -23.96 -18.29 -1.51
N ILE A 122 -24.64 -18.71 -2.57
CA ILE A 122 -26.06 -18.45 -2.79
C ILE A 122 -26.92 -19.15 -1.73
N PHE A 123 -26.62 -20.39 -1.39
CA PHE A 123 -27.39 -21.21 -0.47
C PHE A 123 -27.10 -20.99 1.00
N LYS A 124 -26.30 -20.03 1.38
CA LYS A 124 -25.95 -19.68 2.78
C LYS A 124 -25.58 -20.88 3.67
N ALA A 125 -25.15 -21.99 3.07
CA ALA A 125 -24.75 -23.23 3.75
C ALA A 125 -23.23 -23.39 3.69
N GLY A 126 -22.56 -23.46 4.86
CA GLY A 126 -21.13 -23.58 5.00
C GLY A 126 -20.34 -22.29 4.75
N PHE A 127 -19.03 -22.39 4.78
CA PHE A 127 -18.12 -21.25 4.60
C PHE A 127 -18.00 -20.81 3.13
N LEU A 128 -17.63 -19.56 2.90
CA LEU A 128 -17.20 -19.09 1.58
C LEU A 128 -15.89 -19.76 1.18
N ASN A 129 -15.75 -20.12 -0.10
CA ASN A 129 -14.49 -20.62 -0.65
C ASN A 129 -13.51 -19.45 -0.88
N SER A 130 -13.09 -18.79 0.21
CA SER A 130 -12.22 -17.62 0.18
C SER A 130 -10.73 -17.96 0.13
N CYS A 131 -10.34 -19.22 0.35
CA CYS A 131 -8.95 -19.63 0.35
C CYS A 131 -8.67 -20.66 -0.74
N GLU A 132 -7.54 -20.52 -1.41
CA GLU A 132 -6.90 -21.59 -2.20
C GLU A 132 -5.56 -21.93 -1.57
N MET A 133 -5.19 -23.21 -1.66
CA MET A 133 -3.93 -23.71 -1.13
C MET A 133 -2.94 -23.88 -2.25
N ILE A 134 -1.68 -23.60 -1.97
CA ILE A 134 -0.55 -23.87 -2.87
C ILE A 134 0.41 -24.78 -2.12
N PHE A 135 0.57 -25.99 -2.61
CA PHE A 135 1.55 -26.93 -2.07
C PHE A 135 2.93 -26.60 -2.65
N THR A 136 3.94 -26.49 -1.80
CA THR A 136 5.28 -26.02 -2.19
C THR A 136 6.36 -26.99 -1.73
N CYS A 137 7.27 -27.39 -2.64
CA CYS A 137 8.35 -28.30 -2.37
C CYS A 137 9.68 -27.78 -2.91
N TRP A 138 10.76 -28.06 -2.18
CA TRP A 138 12.14 -27.74 -2.59
C TRP A 138 13.19 -28.61 -1.90
N ASN A 139 14.38 -28.66 -2.48
CA ASN A 139 15.55 -29.33 -1.91
C ASN A 139 16.54 -28.34 -1.29
N LYS A 140 17.49 -28.84 -0.48
CA LYS A 140 18.64 -28.04 -0.02
C LYS A 140 19.34 -27.37 -1.19
N LYS A 141 19.76 -26.10 -1.03
CA LYS A 141 20.39 -25.29 -2.07
C LYS A 141 19.45 -24.86 -3.23
N HIS A 142 18.12 -24.92 -3.02
CA HIS A 142 17.15 -24.37 -3.97
C HIS A 142 17.35 -22.88 -4.20
N THR A 143 16.87 -22.38 -5.32
CA THR A 143 16.81 -20.95 -5.62
C THR A 143 15.75 -20.30 -4.73
N TRP A 144 16.16 -19.34 -3.91
CA TRP A 144 15.24 -18.65 -3.02
C TRP A 144 15.64 -17.18 -2.84
N ASN A 145 14.85 -16.29 -3.40
CA ASN A 145 15.09 -14.85 -3.31
C ASN A 145 14.29 -14.29 -2.12
N PHE A 146 14.96 -14.23 -0.97
CA PHE A 146 14.35 -13.70 0.24
C PHE A 146 14.22 -12.18 0.17
N ILE A 147 12.98 -11.67 0.08
CA ILE A 147 12.71 -10.24 -0.07
C ILE A 147 12.83 -9.55 1.30
N SER A 148 11.96 -9.91 2.24
CA SER A 148 11.96 -9.38 3.61
C SER A 148 11.09 -10.25 4.52
N GLN A 149 11.24 -10.15 5.84
CA GLN A 149 10.38 -10.85 6.81
C GLN A 149 8.89 -10.52 6.61
N ALA A 150 8.56 -9.29 6.22
CA ALA A 150 7.19 -8.86 5.99
C ALA A 150 6.58 -9.39 4.68
N GLU A 151 7.42 -9.76 3.70
CA GLU A 151 6.99 -10.24 2.38
C GLU A 151 6.97 -11.77 2.26
N MET A 152 7.72 -12.46 3.12
CA MET A 152 7.92 -13.90 3.04
C MET A 152 6.93 -14.71 3.90
N HIS A 153 5.72 -14.18 4.10
CA HIS A 153 4.64 -14.95 4.72
C HIS A 153 4.10 -15.99 3.73
N ASN A 154 3.81 -17.18 4.22
CA ASN A 154 3.12 -18.22 3.45
C ASN A 154 1.60 -17.99 3.34
N PHE A 155 1.19 -16.73 3.36
CA PHE A 155 -0.18 -16.25 3.26
C PHE A 155 -0.22 -15.04 2.34
N ILE A 156 -1.01 -15.14 1.25
CA ILE A 156 -1.16 -14.06 0.27
C ILE A 156 -2.64 -13.63 0.26
N GLU A 157 -2.89 -12.32 0.38
CA GLU A 157 -4.22 -11.74 0.19
C GLU A 157 -4.28 -10.96 -1.11
N SER A 158 -5.25 -11.28 -1.95
CA SER A 158 -5.56 -10.49 -3.13
C SER A 158 -7.01 -10.70 -3.59
N SER A 159 -7.50 -9.85 -4.47
CA SER A 159 -8.74 -10.11 -5.19
C SER A 159 -8.57 -11.29 -6.16
N ILE A 160 -9.68 -11.94 -6.51
CA ILE A 160 -9.71 -12.80 -7.70
C ILE A 160 -9.41 -11.97 -8.95
N CYS A 161 -9.02 -12.63 -10.03
CA CYS A 161 -8.77 -11.96 -11.30
C CYS A 161 -10.01 -11.16 -11.74
N MET A 162 -9.86 -9.84 -11.89
CA MET A 162 -10.92 -8.90 -12.25
C MET A 162 -10.60 -8.24 -13.61
N LYS A 163 -11.59 -7.57 -14.23
CA LYS A 163 -11.34 -6.74 -15.42
C LYS A 163 -10.40 -5.57 -15.06
N PRO A 164 -9.48 -5.14 -15.94
CA PRO A 164 -9.34 -5.57 -17.35
C PRO A 164 -8.59 -6.89 -17.56
N GLU A 165 -7.89 -7.43 -16.56
CA GLU A 165 -7.05 -8.63 -16.68
C GLU A 165 -7.88 -9.89 -16.98
N ARG A 166 -9.07 -10.00 -16.38
CA ARG A 166 -9.95 -11.15 -16.56
C ARG A 166 -10.56 -11.16 -17.96
N LEU A 167 -10.29 -12.22 -18.69
CA LEU A 167 -10.83 -12.41 -20.03
C LEU A 167 -12.34 -12.64 -20.01
N SER A 168 -13.04 -12.00 -20.95
CA SER A 168 -14.47 -12.22 -21.18
C SER A 168 -14.74 -13.22 -22.29
N ASN A 169 -13.80 -13.38 -23.24
CA ASN A 169 -13.86 -14.36 -24.32
C ASN A 169 -12.44 -14.82 -24.70
N PRO A 170 -12.08 -16.11 -24.54
CA PRO A 170 -12.85 -17.12 -23.80
C PRO A 170 -12.91 -16.80 -22.31
N LYS A 171 -14.04 -17.07 -21.67
CA LYS A 171 -14.20 -16.93 -20.22
C LYS A 171 -13.57 -18.13 -19.52
N HIS A 172 -12.47 -17.92 -18.82
CA HIS A 172 -11.84 -18.95 -17.99
C HIS A 172 -12.36 -18.84 -16.54
N PRO A 173 -12.97 -19.89 -15.96
CA PRO A 173 -13.59 -19.82 -14.63
C PRO A 173 -12.58 -19.61 -13.51
N ALA A 174 -11.38 -20.20 -13.61
CA ALA A 174 -10.33 -20.23 -12.60
C ALA A 174 -9.08 -19.40 -12.97
N GLN A 175 -9.22 -18.33 -13.80
CA GLN A 175 -8.08 -17.51 -14.17
C GLN A 175 -7.40 -16.92 -12.93
N LYS A 176 -6.10 -17.19 -12.75
CA LYS A 176 -5.29 -16.66 -11.64
C LYS A 176 -4.82 -15.24 -11.93
N PRO A 177 -4.78 -14.34 -10.93
CA PRO A 177 -4.19 -13.01 -11.08
C PRO A 177 -2.68 -13.10 -11.35
N VAL A 178 -2.19 -12.34 -12.33
CA VAL A 178 -0.76 -12.30 -12.69
C VAL A 178 0.10 -11.83 -11.50
N SER A 179 -0.42 -10.96 -10.65
CA SER A 179 0.30 -10.41 -9.51
C SER A 179 0.76 -11.47 -8.50
N ILE A 180 -0.10 -12.45 -8.17
CA ILE A 180 0.27 -13.53 -7.24
C ILE A 180 1.29 -14.48 -7.85
N LEU A 181 1.17 -14.74 -9.16
CA LEU A 181 2.10 -15.60 -9.89
C LEU A 181 3.48 -14.93 -10.02
N LYS A 182 3.53 -13.62 -10.27
CA LYS A 182 4.78 -12.85 -10.26
C LYS A 182 5.52 -12.97 -8.93
N LYS A 183 4.81 -12.81 -7.82
CA LYS A 183 5.43 -12.95 -6.49
C LYS A 183 6.07 -14.32 -6.29
N MET A 184 5.40 -15.40 -6.68
CA MET A 184 5.93 -16.75 -6.58
C MET A 184 7.14 -16.96 -7.49
N ILE A 185 7.08 -16.45 -8.73
CA ILE A 185 8.17 -16.57 -9.71
C ILE A 185 9.40 -15.78 -9.25
N GLU A 186 9.20 -14.57 -8.70
CA GLU A 186 10.28 -13.74 -8.17
C GLU A 186 11.03 -14.42 -7.01
N ILE A 187 10.30 -15.04 -6.08
CA ILE A 187 10.87 -15.74 -4.93
C ILE A 187 11.60 -17.02 -5.35
N ALA A 188 10.99 -17.80 -6.24
CA ALA A 188 11.39 -19.19 -6.51
C ALA A 188 12.25 -19.37 -7.77
N SER A 189 12.63 -18.30 -8.47
CA SER A 189 13.47 -18.36 -9.68
C SER A 189 14.30 -17.09 -9.88
N ASN A 190 15.32 -17.17 -10.72
CA ASN A 190 16.13 -16.04 -11.16
C ASN A 190 15.79 -15.63 -12.60
N GLU A 191 16.28 -14.46 -13.05
CA GLU A 191 16.17 -14.07 -14.46
C GLU A 191 16.81 -15.13 -15.38
N ASN A 192 16.17 -15.36 -16.51
CA ASN A 192 16.49 -16.38 -17.50
C ASN A 192 16.28 -17.84 -17.04
N ASP A 193 15.81 -18.10 -15.84
CA ASP A 193 15.37 -19.43 -15.42
C ASP A 193 14.14 -19.89 -16.22
N ILE A 194 13.97 -21.20 -16.35
CA ILE A 194 12.84 -21.81 -17.05
C ILE A 194 11.70 -22.05 -16.06
N VAL A 195 10.58 -21.38 -16.27
CA VAL A 195 9.31 -21.62 -15.59
C VAL A 195 8.45 -22.52 -16.46
N PHE A 196 7.94 -23.62 -15.89
CA PHE A 196 7.08 -24.57 -16.58
C PHE A 196 5.69 -24.63 -15.98
N ASP A 197 4.66 -24.59 -16.84
CA ASP A 197 3.26 -24.75 -16.47
C ASP A 197 2.57 -25.73 -17.46
N PRO A 198 2.35 -27.01 -17.07
CA PRO A 198 1.67 -27.98 -17.91
C PRO A 198 0.17 -27.75 -18.06
N PHE A 199 -0.43 -26.85 -17.28
CA PHE A 199 -1.86 -26.53 -17.31
C PHE A 199 -2.06 -25.00 -17.42
N MET A 200 -1.45 -24.38 -18.45
CA MET A 200 -1.31 -22.91 -18.50
C MET A 200 -2.61 -22.16 -18.68
N GLY A 201 -3.72 -22.81 -19.08
CA GLY A 201 -5.00 -22.18 -19.31
C GLY A 201 -4.89 -20.99 -20.27
N VAL A 202 -5.36 -19.84 -19.84
CA VAL A 202 -5.23 -18.59 -20.62
C VAL A 202 -3.89 -17.87 -20.42
N GLY A 203 -2.86 -18.55 -19.92
CA GLY A 203 -1.47 -18.12 -19.93
C GLY A 203 -1.07 -17.10 -18.86
N SER A 204 -1.74 -17.05 -17.72
CA SER A 204 -1.37 -16.08 -16.64
C SER A 204 0.05 -16.31 -16.11
N THR A 205 0.47 -17.56 -15.91
CA THR A 205 1.85 -17.95 -15.51
C THR A 205 2.86 -17.50 -16.55
N GLY A 206 2.55 -17.68 -17.84
CA GLY A 206 3.41 -17.26 -18.94
C GLY A 206 3.61 -15.74 -19.00
N VAL A 207 2.53 -14.95 -18.83
CA VAL A 207 2.62 -13.48 -18.74
C VAL A 207 3.52 -13.09 -17.57
N ALA A 208 3.29 -13.66 -16.38
CA ALA A 208 4.08 -13.37 -15.19
C ALA A 208 5.58 -13.69 -15.38
N ALA A 209 5.91 -14.85 -16.00
CA ALA A 209 7.27 -15.26 -16.24
C ALA A 209 8.00 -14.33 -17.23
N ILE A 210 7.31 -13.94 -18.32
CA ILE A 210 7.89 -13.04 -19.34
C ILE A 210 8.13 -11.65 -18.77
N ASP A 211 7.17 -11.10 -18.03
CA ASP A 211 7.30 -9.78 -17.41
C ASP A 211 8.47 -9.69 -16.41
N LEU A 212 8.84 -10.81 -15.82
CA LEU A 212 9.97 -10.93 -14.88
C LEU A 212 11.27 -11.41 -15.55
N ASN A 213 11.39 -11.39 -16.88
CA ASN A 213 12.56 -11.85 -17.63
C ASN A 213 12.90 -13.34 -17.45
N ARG A 214 11.92 -14.20 -17.14
CA ARG A 214 12.09 -15.65 -17.13
C ARG A 214 11.76 -16.22 -18.53
N ARG A 215 12.27 -17.43 -18.80
CA ARG A 215 11.86 -18.22 -19.95
C ARG A 215 10.65 -19.06 -19.57
N PHE A 216 9.71 -19.21 -20.47
CA PHE A 216 8.46 -19.90 -20.17
C PHE A 216 8.22 -21.10 -21.09
N ILE A 217 7.86 -22.23 -20.50
CA ILE A 217 7.30 -23.39 -21.20
C ILE A 217 5.87 -23.60 -20.69
N GLY A 218 4.88 -23.61 -21.59
CA GLY A 218 3.49 -23.81 -21.23
C GLY A 218 2.79 -24.78 -22.17
N VAL A 219 1.87 -25.58 -21.62
CA VAL A 219 1.05 -26.53 -22.39
C VAL A 219 -0.43 -26.27 -22.10
N GLU A 220 -1.25 -26.32 -23.16
CA GLU A 220 -2.70 -26.20 -23.06
C GLU A 220 -3.37 -27.07 -24.13
N LEU A 221 -4.40 -27.78 -23.73
CA LEU A 221 -5.11 -28.69 -24.63
C LEU A 221 -6.25 -27.99 -25.38
N ASP A 222 -6.96 -27.10 -24.71
CA ASP A 222 -8.10 -26.36 -25.30
C ASP A 222 -7.64 -25.30 -26.30
N ASN A 223 -8.28 -25.31 -27.48
CA ASN A 223 -7.92 -24.41 -28.58
C ASN A 223 -8.11 -22.92 -28.22
N ALA A 224 -9.24 -22.58 -27.60
CA ALA A 224 -9.61 -21.21 -27.30
C ALA A 224 -8.73 -20.63 -26.18
N TYR A 225 -8.43 -21.43 -25.16
CA TYR A 225 -7.50 -21.07 -24.08
C TYR A 225 -6.07 -20.93 -24.59
N PHE A 226 -5.61 -21.86 -25.43
CA PHE A 226 -4.29 -21.78 -26.05
C PHE A 226 -4.10 -20.51 -26.89
N ASP A 227 -5.07 -20.16 -27.75
CA ASP A 227 -5.00 -18.96 -28.58
C ASP A 227 -5.03 -17.67 -27.74
N ALA A 228 -5.83 -17.65 -26.66
CA ALA A 228 -5.84 -16.55 -25.70
C ALA A 228 -4.51 -16.42 -24.96
N ALA A 229 -3.94 -17.54 -24.50
CA ALA A 229 -2.63 -17.59 -23.84
C ALA A 229 -1.53 -17.06 -24.76
N ARG A 230 -1.49 -17.56 -26.00
CA ARG A 230 -0.53 -17.12 -27.02
C ARG A 230 -0.56 -15.61 -27.20
N LYS A 231 -1.76 -15.04 -27.42
CA LYS A 231 -1.94 -13.59 -27.60
C LYS A 231 -1.48 -12.78 -26.39
N ARG A 232 -1.82 -13.21 -25.16
CA ARG A 232 -1.43 -12.53 -23.94
C ARG A 232 0.08 -12.55 -23.72
N ILE A 233 0.71 -13.70 -23.92
CA ILE A 233 2.16 -13.89 -23.75
C ILE A 233 2.92 -13.13 -24.86
N ASP A 234 2.42 -13.10 -26.10
CA ASP A 234 3.01 -12.31 -27.18
C ASP A 234 2.93 -10.81 -26.89
N ASN A 235 1.83 -10.33 -26.34
CA ASN A 235 1.70 -8.93 -25.93
C ASN A 235 2.70 -8.60 -24.80
N ALA A 236 2.88 -9.46 -23.81
CA ALA A 236 3.88 -9.26 -22.75
C ALA A 236 5.30 -9.21 -23.31
N LEU A 237 5.64 -10.09 -24.26
CA LEU A 237 6.93 -10.06 -24.97
C LEU A 237 7.12 -8.78 -25.78
N ALA A 238 6.09 -8.30 -26.47
CA ALA A 238 6.16 -7.07 -27.27
C ALA A 238 6.36 -5.85 -26.37
N GLN A 239 5.70 -5.78 -25.20
CA GLN A 239 5.90 -4.73 -24.21
C GLN A 239 7.31 -4.79 -23.60
N GLY A 240 7.82 -5.99 -23.28
CA GLY A 240 9.20 -6.17 -22.78
C GLY A 240 10.27 -5.74 -23.80
N ASN A 241 10.06 -5.96 -25.09
CA ASN A 241 11.01 -5.58 -26.16
C ASN A 241 11.10 -4.06 -26.39
N LEU A 242 10.12 -3.28 -25.95
CA LEU A 242 10.18 -1.81 -25.96
C LEU A 242 11.10 -1.24 -24.87
N PHE A 243 11.49 -2.05 -23.87
CA PHE A 243 12.22 -1.61 -22.69
C PHE A 243 13.54 -2.36 -22.41
N THR A 244 13.93 -3.35 -23.22
CA THR A 244 15.17 -4.12 -23.00
C THR A 244 16.17 -3.94 -24.13
N GLN A 245 17.19 -3.12 -23.88
CA GLN A 245 18.51 -3.38 -24.48
C GLN A 245 19.24 -4.46 -23.65
N PRO A 246 20.09 -5.31 -24.27
CA PRO A 246 20.70 -6.44 -23.59
C PRO A 246 21.62 -5.99 -22.46
N ILE A 247 21.28 -6.37 -21.24
CA ILE A 247 22.16 -6.22 -20.07
C ILE A 247 23.17 -7.35 -20.12
N THR A 248 24.44 -7.02 -20.29
CA THR A 248 25.56 -7.93 -20.10
C THR A 248 25.63 -8.36 -18.63
N PRO A 249 25.92 -9.64 -18.33
CA PRO A 249 25.93 -10.14 -16.95
C PRO A 249 27.06 -9.48 -16.14
N LYS A 250 26.75 -9.05 -14.93
CA LYS A 250 27.74 -8.58 -13.94
C LYS A 250 28.71 -9.72 -13.60
N PRO A 251 30.05 -9.52 -13.71
CA PRO A 251 31.01 -10.53 -13.25
C PRO A 251 31.08 -10.53 -11.71
N LYS A 252 31.19 -11.73 -11.13
CA LYS A 252 31.62 -11.94 -9.75
C LYS A 252 33.00 -11.34 -9.57
N ILE A 253 33.18 -10.53 -8.53
CA ILE A 253 34.48 -9.96 -8.16
C ILE A 253 35.32 -11.07 -7.54
N GLU A 254 36.24 -11.61 -8.30
CA GLU A 254 37.49 -12.17 -7.77
C GLU A 254 38.60 -11.19 -8.08
N LYS A 255 39.37 -10.83 -7.04
CA LYS A 255 40.53 -9.97 -7.15
C LYS A 255 41.62 -10.66 -7.95
N GLU A 256 42.09 -10.03 -9.00
CA GLU A 256 43.53 -9.90 -9.24
C GLU A 256 43.85 -9.04 -10.50
N THR A 257 44.93 -8.48 -10.48
CA THR A 257 45.66 -7.36 -10.97
C THR A 257 46.11 -7.42 -12.46
N LYS A 258 46.16 -6.20 -13.06
CA LYS A 258 47.11 -5.69 -14.13
C LYS A 258 46.87 -6.04 -15.61
N VAL A 259 46.76 -5.13 -16.45
CA VAL A 259 47.52 -4.05 -17.11
C VAL A 259 47.46 -4.14 -18.66
N PHE A 260 47.26 -2.98 -19.33
CA PHE A 260 47.63 -2.55 -20.69
C PHE A 260 46.71 -2.82 -21.89
N MET A 261 46.35 -1.90 -22.59
CA MET A 261 46.64 -0.78 -23.49
C MET A 261 45.57 -0.60 -24.58
N ALA A 262 45.48 0.65 -24.98
CA ALA A 262 44.53 1.26 -25.87
C ALA A 262 44.59 0.88 -27.36
N SER A 263 43.46 1.04 -28.06
CA SER A 263 43.44 1.51 -29.45
C SER A 263 42.15 2.29 -29.72
N GLU A 264 42.24 3.36 -30.50
CA GLU A 264 41.33 4.49 -30.71
C GLU A 264 40.05 4.19 -31.50
N PRO A 265 39.08 5.12 -31.53
CA PRO A 265 37.68 4.82 -31.90
C PRO A 265 37.34 5.23 -33.34
N LEU A 266 36.39 4.49 -33.90
CA LEU A 266 35.64 4.88 -35.11
C LEU A 266 34.30 5.54 -34.69
N GLU A 267 34.10 6.77 -35.14
CA GLU A 267 32.87 7.55 -34.92
C GLU A 267 31.71 7.00 -35.75
N ILE A 268 30.56 6.76 -35.10
CA ILE A 268 29.28 6.52 -35.73
C ILE A 268 28.24 7.45 -35.09
N PRO A 269 27.35 8.09 -35.84
CA PRO A 269 26.46 9.12 -35.30
C PRO A 269 25.44 8.52 -34.29
N VAL A 270 25.33 9.19 -33.15
CA VAL A 270 24.56 8.79 -31.97
C VAL A 270 23.09 9.17 -32.16
N SER A 271 22.19 8.20 -32.00
CA SER A 271 20.75 8.46 -32.02
C SER A 271 20.27 9.05 -30.67
N PRO A 272 19.17 9.83 -30.64
CA PRO A 272 18.66 10.47 -29.41
C PRO A 272 18.37 9.52 -28.24
N ILE A 273 18.13 8.23 -28.53
CA ILE A 273 17.89 7.18 -27.52
C ILE A 273 19.19 6.83 -26.73
N ARG A 274 20.35 7.10 -27.31
CA ARG A 274 21.65 6.81 -26.68
C ARG A 274 22.04 7.85 -25.62
N GLU A 275 21.60 9.08 -25.78
CA GLU A 275 21.77 10.14 -24.75
C GLU A 275 20.91 9.86 -23.52
N LEU A 276 19.70 9.34 -23.69
CA LEU A 276 18.83 8.95 -22.57
C LEU A 276 19.45 7.83 -21.71
N ASN A 277 20.09 6.84 -22.34
CA ASN A 277 20.71 5.71 -21.65
C ASN A 277 22.05 6.06 -20.96
N LEU A 278 22.73 7.10 -21.41
CA LEU A 278 23.92 7.62 -20.75
C LEU A 278 23.59 8.38 -19.45
N PHE A 279 22.39 8.98 -19.36
CA PHE A 279 21.90 9.64 -18.16
C PHE A 279 21.56 8.65 -17.03
N PHE A 280 21.04 7.47 -17.38
CA PHE A 280 20.67 6.43 -16.40
C PHE A 280 21.81 5.50 -15.95
N LYS A 281 22.91 5.39 -16.72
CA LYS A 281 24.09 4.58 -16.33
C LYS A 281 25.00 5.24 -15.30
N LYS A 282 24.78 6.51 -14.97
CA LYS A 282 25.56 7.25 -13.97
C LYS A 282 25.01 7.21 -12.55
N GLU A 283 23.83 6.62 -12.33
CA GLU A 283 23.15 6.69 -11.02
C GLU A 283 23.62 5.65 -9.99
N ASP A 284 24.39 4.61 -10.35
CA ASP A 284 24.84 3.61 -9.38
C ASP A 284 26.24 3.88 -8.76
N GLU A 285 26.97 4.89 -9.24
CA GLU A 285 28.33 5.16 -8.73
C GLU A 285 28.58 6.56 -8.15
N ASP A 286 27.64 7.49 -8.18
CA ASP A 286 27.96 8.87 -7.72
C ASP A 286 26.81 9.63 -7.05
N VAL A 287 26.10 9.00 -6.12
CA VAL A 287 25.17 9.72 -5.21
C VAL A 287 25.95 10.62 -4.23
N SER A 288 27.27 10.47 -4.13
CA SER A 288 28.12 11.28 -3.26
C SER A 288 28.65 12.59 -3.90
N GLN A 289 28.43 12.84 -5.19
CA GLN A 289 28.97 14.04 -5.89
C GLN A 289 27.95 14.81 -6.75
N MET A 290 26.66 14.52 -6.75
CA MET A 290 25.70 15.50 -7.27
C MET A 290 25.78 16.74 -6.38
N LYS A 291 26.27 17.84 -6.94
CA LYS A 291 26.11 19.19 -6.34
C LYS A 291 24.60 19.39 -6.20
N ILE A 292 24.06 19.01 -5.02
CA ILE A 292 22.75 19.44 -4.57
C ILE A 292 22.77 20.95 -4.76
N ASN A 293 21.75 21.49 -5.41
CA ASN A 293 21.57 22.94 -5.46
C ASN A 293 21.17 23.38 -4.05
N ARG A 294 22.17 23.43 -3.13
CA ARG A 294 21.99 23.66 -1.69
C ARG A 294 21.34 25.00 -1.40
N ASN A 295 21.27 25.88 -2.42
CA ASN A 295 20.68 27.21 -2.27
C ASN A 295 19.18 27.24 -2.23
N ILE A 296 18.46 26.11 -2.54
CA ILE A 296 17.00 26.05 -2.52
C ILE A 296 16.45 24.97 -1.58
N ALA A 297 17.29 24.25 -0.83
CA ALA A 297 16.82 23.29 0.16
C ALA A 297 16.58 23.99 1.51
N SER A 298 15.43 23.74 2.13
CA SER A 298 15.07 24.21 3.47
C SER A 298 15.06 23.07 4.47
N ASP A 299 15.46 23.35 5.72
CA ASP A 299 15.45 22.37 6.82
C ASP A 299 14.12 22.35 7.60
N LEU A 300 13.08 23.05 7.13
CA LEU A 300 11.77 23.06 7.77
C LEU A 300 11.04 21.75 7.56
N SER A 301 10.27 21.35 8.57
CA SER A 301 9.46 20.12 8.53
C SER A 301 8.00 20.42 8.17
N PRO A 302 7.27 19.48 7.54
CA PRO A 302 5.84 19.63 7.27
C PRO A 302 5.04 19.97 8.52
N ILE A 303 4.03 20.84 8.39
CA ILE A 303 3.21 21.23 9.54
C ILE A 303 2.36 20.07 10.06
N ILE A 304 1.92 19.19 9.19
CA ILE A 304 1.10 18.05 9.58
C ILE A 304 1.41 16.84 8.68
N LYS A 305 1.32 15.64 9.24
CA LYS A 305 1.43 14.42 8.44
C LYS A 305 0.19 14.28 7.56
N TRP A 306 0.38 14.32 6.24
CA TRP A 306 -0.70 14.26 5.26
C TRP A 306 -0.55 13.00 4.38
N PRO A 307 -1.67 12.38 3.93
CA PRO A 307 -1.59 11.27 2.98
C PRO A 307 -0.88 11.70 1.70
N GLY A 308 0.04 10.89 1.23
CA GLY A 308 0.80 11.23 0.02
C GLY A 308 1.98 12.19 0.22
N GLY A 309 2.27 12.65 1.45
CA GLY A 309 3.36 13.60 1.72
C GLY A 309 4.68 13.24 1.04
N LYS A 310 5.38 14.23 0.52
CA LYS A 310 6.55 14.10 -0.38
C LYS A 310 7.91 14.27 0.30
N GLU A 311 8.00 14.11 1.63
CA GLU A 311 9.30 14.25 2.34
C GLU A 311 10.41 13.36 1.76
N LYS A 312 10.07 12.11 1.43
CA LYS A 312 11.03 11.16 0.85
C LYS A 312 11.38 11.47 -0.60
N GLU A 313 10.50 12.13 -1.30
CA GLU A 313 10.63 12.50 -2.70
C GLU A 313 11.37 13.83 -2.89
N LEU A 314 11.62 14.61 -1.84
CA LEU A 314 12.41 15.86 -1.92
C LEU A 314 13.77 15.64 -2.57
N LYS A 315 14.39 14.48 -2.37
CA LYS A 315 15.64 14.09 -3.02
C LYS A 315 15.56 14.01 -4.56
N TYR A 316 14.34 13.84 -5.12
CA TYR A 316 14.11 13.89 -6.57
C TYR A 316 13.57 15.25 -7.00
N ILE A 317 12.83 15.96 -6.14
CA ILE A 317 12.19 17.24 -6.46
C ILE A 317 13.23 18.35 -6.49
N ILE A 318 14.00 18.53 -5.41
CA ILE A 318 14.96 19.64 -5.26
C ILE A 318 16.02 19.65 -6.36
N PRO A 319 16.67 18.52 -6.72
CA PRO A 319 17.68 18.53 -7.79
C PRO A 319 17.13 18.84 -9.18
N ASN A 320 15.83 18.57 -9.39
CA ASN A 320 15.15 18.80 -10.66
C ASN A 320 14.35 20.10 -10.70
N ALA A 321 14.29 20.87 -9.61
CA ALA A 321 13.62 22.16 -9.58
C ALA A 321 14.37 23.16 -10.47
N PRO A 322 13.67 23.96 -11.28
CA PRO A 322 14.28 24.99 -12.12
C PRO A 322 14.74 26.19 -11.25
N THR A 323 15.34 27.17 -11.84
CA THR A 323 15.50 28.51 -11.21
C THR A 323 14.16 29.24 -11.26
N PHE A 324 13.75 29.86 -10.16
CA PHE A 324 12.47 30.55 -10.03
C PHE A 324 12.53 31.67 -8.97
N ASN A 325 11.57 32.57 -9.02
CA ASN A 325 11.39 33.66 -8.04
C ASN A 325 10.25 33.33 -7.07
N ARG A 326 9.13 32.81 -7.58
CA ARG A 326 7.97 32.42 -6.77
C ARG A 326 7.75 30.92 -6.84
N PHE A 327 7.48 30.31 -5.69
CA PHE A 327 7.09 28.93 -5.58
C PHE A 327 5.56 28.82 -5.41
N ILE A 328 4.94 27.97 -6.20
CA ILE A 328 3.49 27.85 -6.27
C ILE A 328 3.10 26.38 -6.06
N GLU A 329 2.26 26.10 -5.06
CA GLU A 329 1.81 24.73 -4.74
C GLU A 329 0.28 24.68 -4.62
N PRO A 330 -0.44 24.27 -5.71
CA PRO A 330 -1.92 24.23 -5.75
C PRO A 330 -2.54 23.16 -4.85
N PHE A 331 -1.77 22.12 -4.46
CA PHE A 331 -2.17 20.98 -3.64
C PHE A 331 -1.18 20.84 -2.47
N VAL A 332 -1.15 21.81 -1.56
CA VAL A 332 -0.07 21.90 -0.55
C VAL A 332 -0.10 20.77 0.47
N GLY A 333 -1.27 20.19 0.77
CA GLY A 333 -1.40 19.11 1.73
C GLY A 333 -0.69 19.41 3.07
N GLY A 334 0.18 18.50 3.53
CA GLY A 334 0.98 18.70 4.75
C GLY A 334 2.13 19.68 4.64
N GLY A 335 2.41 20.20 3.44
CA GLY A 335 3.48 21.17 3.17
C GLY A 335 4.86 20.56 3.03
N SER A 336 4.97 19.32 2.59
CA SER A 336 6.29 18.66 2.49
C SER A 336 7.23 19.38 1.53
N VAL A 337 6.74 19.83 0.36
CA VAL A 337 7.57 20.51 -0.63
C VAL A 337 7.67 22.00 -0.30
N PHE A 338 6.55 22.64 0.04
CA PHE A 338 6.50 24.02 0.50
C PHE A 338 7.50 24.30 1.63
N MET A 339 7.60 23.42 2.63
CA MET A 339 8.56 23.56 3.73
C MET A 339 9.98 23.15 3.37
N GLY A 340 10.14 22.25 2.41
CA GLY A 340 11.44 21.71 2.00
C GLY A 340 12.20 22.52 0.95
N ILE A 341 11.62 23.61 0.43
CA ILE A 341 12.20 24.44 -0.63
C ILE A 341 12.26 25.91 -0.21
N GLU A 342 13.36 26.61 -0.56
CA GLU A 342 13.52 28.05 -0.33
C GLU A 342 13.05 28.86 -1.53
N SER A 343 12.28 29.95 -1.26
CA SER A 343 11.79 30.90 -2.26
C SER A 343 11.73 32.33 -1.70
N GLU A 344 11.66 33.30 -2.60
CA GLU A 344 11.40 34.69 -2.23
C GLU A 344 9.93 34.93 -1.87
N GLU A 345 9.02 34.25 -2.56
CA GLU A 345 7.58 34.30 -2.33
C GLU A 345 6.96 32.90 -2.53
N TYR A 346 5.99 32.57 -1.68
CA TYR A 346 5.22 31.32 -1.76
C TYR A 346 3.75 31.62 -1.96
N LEU A 347 3.11 30.88 -2.86
CA LEU A 347 1.68 30.91 -3.10
C LEU A 347 1.17 29.48 -2.93
N ILE A 348 0.49 29.22 -1.82
CA ILE A 348 -0.01 27.87 -1.50
C ILE A 348 -1.51 27.81 -1.49
N ASN A 349 -2.05 26.69 -1.92
CA ASN A 349 -3.48 26.42 -1.96
C ASN A 349 -3.78 24.98 -1.56
N ASP A 350 -4.93 24.77 -0.97
CA ASP A 350 -5.56 23.45 -0.85
C ASP A 350 -7.07 23.61 -0.84
N PHE A 351 -7.79 22.61 -1.32
CA PHE A 351 -9.24 22.60 -1.33
C PHE A 351 -9.83 22.35 0.07
N SER A 352 -9.09 21.68 0.97
CA SER A 352 -9.50 21.40 2.33
C SER A 352 -9.50 22.65 3.19
N SER A 353 -10.68 23.16 3.52
CA SER A 353 -10.86 24.35 4.37
C SER A 353 -10.29 24.13 5.78
N GLU A 354 -10.43 22.93 6.36
CA GLU A 354 -9.87 22.59 7.67
C GLU A 354 -8.33 22.64 7.69
N LEU A 355 -7.71 22.16 6.60
CA LEU A 355 -6.26 22.22 6.45
C LEU A 355 -5.77 23.65 6.28
N ILE A 356 -6.43 24.44 5.45
CA ILE A 356 -6.09 25.85 5.24
C ILE A 356 -6.33 26.67 6.51
N GLU A 357 -7.36 26.36 7.30
CA GLU A 357 -7.57 27.01 8.59
C GLU A 357 -6.43 26.70 9.58
N LEU A 358 -5.87 25.48 9.52
CA LEU A 358 -4.68 25.14 10.31
C LEU A 358 -3.47 26.00 9.88
N TYR A 359 -3.22 26.13 8.57
CA TYR A 359 -2.15 26.99 8.05
C TYR A 359 -2.29 28.42 8.52
N ARG A 360 -3.50 29.02 8.40
CA ARG A 360 -3.80 30.39 8.86
C ARG A 360 -3.67 30.54 10.36
N SER A 361 -4.08 29.55 11.14
CA SER A 361 -3.95 29.58 12.61
C SER A 361 -2.50 29.58 13.06
N ILE A 362 -1.63 28.87 12.32
CA ILE A 362 -0.17 28.86 12.60
C ILE A 362 0.47 30.18 12.15
N GLU A 363 0.18 30.66 10.94
CA GLU A 363 0.67 31.92 10.36
C GLU A 363 0.35 33.10 11.29
N ASN A 364 -0.90 33.22 11.71
CA ASN A 364 -1.38 34.32 12.54
C ASN A 364 -1.06 34.16 14.04
N LYS A 365 -0.44 33.04 14.45
CA LYS A 365 -0.22 32.70 15.86
C LYS A 365 -1.51 32.83 16.69
N ASP A 366 -2.58 32.25 16.15
CA ASP A 366 -3.92 32.37 16.72
C ASP A 366 -3.98 31.88 18.16
N LYS A 367 -4.32 32.77 19.09
CA LYS A 367 -4.27 32.51 20.54
C LYS A 367 -5.24 31.40 20.95
N ASP A 368 -6.42 31.36 20.36
CA ASP A 368 -7.45 30.38 20.72
C ASP A 368 -7.08 28.99 20.20
N PHE A 369 -6.57 28.89 18.97
CA PHE A 369 -6.05 27.63 18.44
C PHE A 369 -4.95 27.06 19.35
N PHE A 370 -3.95 27.87 19.72
CA PHE A 370 -2.87 27.43 20.59
C PHE A 370 -3.38 27.08 22.01
N LYS A 371 -4.28 27.89 22.58
CA LYS A 371 -4.92 27.61 23.87
C LYS A 371 -5.59 26.24 23.87
N TYR A 372 -6.50 25.98 22.92
CA TYR A 372 -7.20 24.70 22.86
C TYR A 372 -6.26 23.51 22.62
N THR A 373 -5.26 23.69 21.77
CA THR A 373 -4.30 22.60 21.50
C THR A 373 -3.40 22.27 22.71
N GLU A 374 -2.97 23.30 23.45
CA GLU A 374 -2.22 23.13 24.69
C GLU A 374 -3.04 22.46 25.78
N MET A 375 -4.33 22.80 25.90
CA MET A 375 -5.26 22.14 26.82
C MET A 375 -5.46 20.66 26.47
N MET A 376 -5.61 20.33 25.18
CA MET A 376 -5.69 18.93 24.73
C MET A 376 -4.38 18.17 25.01
N ASP A 377 -3.21 18.80 24.85
CA ASP A 377 -1.93 18.18 25.18
C ASP A 377 -1.79 17.97 26.70
N ALA A 378 -2.25 18.94 27.51
CA ALA A 378 -2.29 18.79 28.98
C ALA A 378 -3.23 17.66 29.41
N SER A 379 -4.38 17.47 28.76
CA SER A 379 -5.29 16.36 29.09
C SER A 379 -4.64 14.99 28.92
N TRP A 380 -3.66 14.87 28.01
CA TRP A 380 -2.89 13.64 27.81
C TRP A 380 -1.99 13.31 29.02
N ASN A 381 -1.40 14.34 29.63
CA ASN A 381 -0.64 14.22 30.87
C ASN A 381 -1.54 13.98 32.07
N ASN A 382 -2.68 14.69 32.16
CA ASN A 382 -3.67 14.50 33.22
C ASN A 382 -4.23 13.06 33.24
N ALA A 383 -4.42 12.44 32.06
CA ALA A 383 -4.82 11.04 31.94
C ALA A 383 -3.79 10.07 32.56
N ILE A 384 -2.48 10.36 32.43
CA ILE A 384 -1.42 9.59 33.07
C ILE A 384 -1.47 9.78 34.59
N GLN A 385 -1.61 11.04 35.06
CA GLN A 385 -1.71 11.34 36.51
C GLN A 385 -2.96 10.70 37.12
N PHE A 386 -4.10 10.76 36.42
CA PHE A 386 -5.31 10.06 36.86
C PHE A 386 -5.09 8.57 37.00
N PHE A 387 -4.44 7.90 36.03
CA PHE A 387 -4.13 6.49 36.12
C PHE A 387 -3.27 6.16 37.34
N HIS A 388 -2.19 6.88 37.57
CA HIS A 388 -1.29 6.64 38.72
C HIS A 388 -1.96 6.92 40.08
N ALA A 389 -2.92 7.84 40.12
CA ALA A 389 -3.68 8.13 41.34
C ALA A 389 -4.78 7.10 41.64
N LYS A 390 -5.17 6.27 40.67
CA LYS A 390 -6.28 5.32 40.76
C LYS A 390 -5.80 3.87 40.65
N THR A 391 -4.97 3.44 41.60
CA THR A 391 -4.38 2.08 41.66
C THR A 391 -5.42 0.96 41.69
N GLN A 392 -6.63 1.24 42.20
CA GLN A 392 -7.76 0.30 42.24
C GLN A 392 -8.10 -0.32 40.87
N LEU A 393 -7.84 0.40 39.75
CA LEU A 393 -8.07 -0.14 38.42
C LEU A 393 -7.17 -1.34 38.13
N LYS A 394 -5.89 -1.25 38.52
CA LYS A 394 -4.93 -2.34 38.37
C LYS A 394 -5.22 -3.47 39.34
N ASP A 395 -5.51 -3.14 40.61
CA ASP A 395 -5.80 -4.12 41.63
C ASP A 395 -7.03 -4.96 41.25
N THR A 396 -8.13 -4.33 40.84
CA THR A 396 -9.33 -5.04 40.40
C THR A 396 -9.08 -5.87 39.12
N TYR A 397 -8.24 -5.38 38.23
CA TYR A 397 -7.87 -6.22 37.05
C TYR A 397 -7.11 -7.48 37.50
N ILE A 398 -6.20 -7.37 38.49
CA ILE A 398 -5.46 -8.52 39.02
C ILE A 398 -6.42 -9.52 39.69
N GLU A 399 -7.46 -9.06 40.41
CA GLU A 399 -8.52 -9.94 40.96
C GLU A 399 -9.29 -10.64 39.87
N TYR A 400 -9.67 -9.92 38.81
CA TYR A 400 -10.35 -10.49 37.61
C TYR A 400 -9.45 -11.50 36.90
N ARG A 401 -8.17 -11.20 36.72
CA ARG A 401 -7.17 -12.10 36.16
C ARG A 401 -7.07 -13.42 36.93
N LYS A 402 -7.06 -13.36 38.25
CA LYS A 402 -7.00 -14.51 39.15
C LYS A 402 -8.35 -15.24 39.29
N ALA A 403 -9.37 -14.82 38.58
CA ALA A 403 -10.74 -15.34 38.68
C ALA A 403 -11.35 -15.23 40.10
N LEU A 404 -10.89 -14.26 40.91
CA LEU A 404 -11.47 -13.93 42.22
C LEU A 404 -12.79 -13.15 42.03
N ILE A 405 -12.93 -12.43 40.91
CA ILE A 405 -14.17 -11.79 40.47
C ILE A 405 -14.52 -12.22 39.06
N GLY A 406 -15.80 -12.27 38.74
CA GLY A 406 -16.30 -12.59 37.41
C GLY A 406 -16.44 -11.36 36.51
N LYS A 407 -16.83 -11.60 35.26
CA LYS A 407 -17.03 -10.54 34.25
C LYS A 407 -18.14 -9.56 34.63
N SER A 408 -19.19 -10.01 35.29
CA SER A 408 -20.30 -9.16 35.76
C SER A 408 -19.85 -8.25 36.90
N GLU A 409 -19.11 -8.77 37.85
CA GLU A 409 -18.56 -8.02 38.97
C GLU A 409 -17.54 -6.99 38.53
N LEU A 410 -16.68 -7.33 37.54
CA LEU A 410 -15.79 -6.36 36.89
C LEU A 410 -16.59 -5.22 36.26
N LYS A 411 -17.71 -5.52 35.57
CA LYS A 411 -18.55 -4.51 34.94
C LYS A 411 -19.15 -3.56 35.96
N GLU A 412 -19.68 -4.11 37.06
CA GLU A 412 -20.25 -3.32 38.15
C GLU A 412 -19.21 -2.47 38.84
N PHE A 413 -18.00 -3.01 39.08
CA PHE A 413 -16.89 -2.23 39.60
C PHE A 413 -16.56 -1.05 38.70
N VAL A 414 -16.34 -1.26 37.39
CA VAL A 414 -15.97 -0.20 36.42
C VAL A 414 -17.06 0.86 36.36
N HIS A 415 -18.33 0.46 36.37
CA HIS A 415 -19.46 1.38 36.42
C HIS A 415 -19.45 2.25 37.68
N SER A 416 -19.38 1.63 38.85
CA SER A 416 -19.34 2.32 40.15
C SER A 416 -18.10 3.22 40.27
N PHE A 417 -16.93 2.73 39.85
CA PHE A 417 -15.70 3.50 39.80
C PHE A 417 -15.85 4.79 38.98
N CYS A 418 -16.43 4.71 37.79
CA CYS A 418 -16.65 5.87 36.94
C CYS A 418 -17.67 6.86 37.52
N LEU A 419 -18.69 6.39 38.25
CA LEU A 419 -19.64 7.25 38.93
C LEU A 419 -19.02 7.98 40.12
N ILE A 420 -18.28 7.25 40.96
CA ILE A 420 -17.62 7.81 42.16
C ILE A 420 -16.57 8.84 41.76
N ASN A 421 -15.79 8.56 40.71
CA ASN A 421 -14.68 9.41 40.25
C ASN A 421 -15.12 10.35 39.11
N LYS A 422 -16.41 10.63 38.93
CA LYS A 422 -16.94 11.41 37.81
C LYS A 422 -16.24 12.77 37.67
N GLN A 423 -16.05 13.50 38.77
CA GLN A 423 -15.40 14.82 38.70
C GLN A 423 -13.92 14.70 38.30
N ASP A 424 -13.17 13.78 38.92
CA ASP A 424 -11.77 13.56 38.56
C ASP A 424 -11.59 13.15 37.09
N ILE A 425 -12.55 12.40 36.52
CA ILE A 425 -12.58 12.04 35.10
C ILE A 425 -12.80 13.27 34.24
N LEU A 426 -13.74 14.16 34.61
CA LEU A 426 -14.01 15.39 33.87
C LEU A 426 -12.83 16.37 33.96
N ASP A 427 -12.12 16.39 35.09
CA ASP A 427 -10.95 17.24 35.31
C ASP A 427 -9.76 16.85 34.42
N ILE A 428 -9.73 15.62 33.87
CA ILE A 428 -8.74 15.21 32.87
C ILE A 428 -8.72 16.17 31.69
N ILE A 429 -9.90 16.56 31.17
CA ILE A 429 -10.04 17.46 30.01
C ILE A 429 -10.19 18.93 30.39
N GLY A 430 -10.35 19.23 31.67
CA GLY A 430 -10.51 20.59 32.18
C GLY A 430 -11.89 21.20 31.94
N ASN A 431 -12.19 22.29 32.63
CA ASN A 431 -13.52 22.92 32.64
C ASN A 431 -13.96 23.43 31.27
N ASP A 432 -13.05 23.97 30.46
CA ASP A 432 -13.40 24.50 29.12
C ASP A 432 -14.00 23.44 28.19
N PHE A 433 -13.51 22.18 28.30
CA PHE A 433 -14.03 21.05 27.50
C PHE A 433 -15.15 20.29 28.20
N SER A 434 -15.15 20.19 29.53
CA SER A 434 -16.19 19.46 30.26
C SER A 434 -17.52 20.20 30.29
N SER A 435 -17.53 21.52 30.02
CA SER A 435 -18.74 22.34 29.85
C SER A 435 -19.40 22.17 28.49
N LEU A 436 -18.71 21.60 27.51
CA LEU A 436 -19.23 21.24 26.19
C LEU A 436 -20.02 19.92 26.27
N PRO A 437 -20.77 19.53 25.20
CA PRO A 437 -21.36 18.20 25.11
C PRO A 437 -20.29 17.12 25.33
N CYS A 438 -20.41 16.37 26.45
CA CYS A 438 -19.32 15.52 26.91
C CYS A 438 -19.78 14.07 27.11
N ILE A 439 -19.05 13.14 26.51
CA ILE A 439 -19.29 11.68 26.62
C ILE A 439 -18.17 10.97 27.38
N LEU A 440 -17.21 11.71 27.98
CA LEU A 440 -15.97 11.15 28.54
C LEU A 440 -16.22 10.08 29.59
N VAL A 441 -17.15 10.30 30.54
CA VAL A 441 -17.43 9.32 31.60
C VAL A 441 -17.96 8.00 31.03
N LYS A 442 -18.88 8.08 30.05
CA LYS A 442 -19.40 6.90 29.35
C LYS A 442 -18.33 6.17 28.55
N GLU A 443 -17.47 6.93 27.86
CA GLU A 443 -16.36 6.34 27.10
C GLU A 443 -15.30 5.75 28.04
N MET A 444 -15.06 6.33 29.20
CA MET A 444 -14.18 5.79 30.23
C MET A 444 -14.65 4.41 30.67
N GLU A 445 -15.91 4.29 31.07
CA GLU A 445 -16.54 3.01 31.45
C GLU A 445 -16.41 1.99 30.33
N THR A 446 -16.79 2.37 29.12
CA THR A 446 -16.77 1.47 27.95
C THR A 446 -15.38 0.98 27.62
N ASN A 447 -14.37 1.87 27.59
CA ASN A 447 -13.02 1.53 27.18
C ASN A 447 -12.27 0.76 28.26
N LEU A 448 -12.43 1.09 29.54
CA LEU A 448 -11.83 0.34 30.64
C LEU A 448 -12.36 -1.11 30.67
N PHE A 449 -13.68 -1.28 30.69
CA PHE A 449 -14.27 -2.62 30.72
C PHE A 449 -13.83 -3.47 29.51
N ARG A 450 -13.98 -2.94 28.31
CA ARG A 450 -13.59 -3.65 27.08
C ARG A 450 -12.11 -4.01 27.08
N LYS A 451 -11.24 -3.12 27.52
CA LYS A 451 -9.80 -3.35 27.55
C LYS A 451 -9.44 -4.43 28.57
N MET A 452 -9.97 -4.37 29.79
CA MET A 452 -9.71 -5.37 30.82
C MET A 452 -10.20 -6.77 30.41
N VAL A 453 -11.37 -6.87 29.83
CA VAL A 453 -11.88 -8.15 29.27
C VAL A 453 -10.92 -8.68 28.20
N ARG A 454 -10.50 -7.82 27.25
CA ARG A 454 -9.60 -8.24 26.17
C ARG A 454 -8.20 -8.63 26.65
N MET A 455 -7.67 -7.94 27.65
CA MET A 455 -6.40 -8.33 28.29
C MET A 455 -6.48 -9.75 28.84
N ARG A 456 -7.54 -10.06 29.60
CA ARG A 456 -7.78 -11.40 30.18
C ARG A 456 -7.88 -12.47 29.10
N GLU A 457 -8.61 -12.22 28.01
CA GLU A 457 -8.71 -13.14 26.87
C GLU A 457 -7.33 -13.45 26.29
N LEU A 458 -6.50 -12.41 26.08
CA LEU A 458 -5.15 -12.58 25.54
C LEU A 458 -4.21 -13.34 26.48
N GLU A 459 -4.34 -13.12 27.79
CA GLU A 459 -3.55 -13.86 28.80
C GLU A 459 -3.91 -15.34 28.85
N ILE A 460 -5.18 -15.67 28.67
CA ILE A 460 -5.62 -17.07 28.57
C ILE A 460 -5.10 -17.75 27.30
N GLU A 461 -5.07 -17.01 26.18
CA GLU A 461 -4.60 -17.52 24.88
C GLU A 461 -3.08 -17.69 24.81
N LYS A 462 -2.31 -16.85 25.48
CA LYS A 462 -0.85 -16.74 25.33
C LYS A 462 -0.10 -16.95 26.63
N HIS A 463 0.05 -15.88 27.40
CA HIS A 463 0.74 -15.84 28.68
C HIS A 463 0.33 -14.59 29.44
N GLU A 464 0.59 -14.60 30.73
CA GLU A 464 0.33 -13.48 31.63
C GLU A 464 1.11 -12.23 31.20
N LEU A 465 0.44 -11.07 31.16
CA LEU A 465 1.05 -9.81 30.79
C LEU A 465 1.97 -9.31 31.90
N PRO A 466 3.20 -8.86 31.60
CA PRO A 466 4.05 -8.16 32.54
C PRO A 466 3.38 -6.91 33.10
N ASP A 467 3.78 -6.51 34.31
CA ASP A 467 3.22 -5.33 34.99
C ASP A 467 3.22 -4.06 34.17
N LYS A 468 4.31 -3.82 33.41
CA LYS A 468 4.41 -2.69 32.52
C LYS A 468 3.35 -2.72 31.40
N ASP A 469 3.10 -3.90 30.83
CA ASP A 469 2.12 -4.05 29.78
C ASP A 469 0.69 -3.89 30.31
N LEU A 470 0.44 -4.25 31.59
CA LEU A 470 -0.83 -3.96 32.26
C LEU A 470 -1.04 -2.45 32.38
N ASP A 471 -0.03 -1.73 32.87
CA ASP A 471 -0.08 -0.28 33.05
C ASP A 471 -0.30 0.41 31.70
N ASP A 472 0.48 0.06 30.67
CA ASP A 472 0.35 0.60 29.31
C ASP A 472 -1.04 0.34 28.70
N ASN A 473 -1.66 -0.80 28.98
CA ASN A 473 -2.99 -1.14 28.48
C ASN A 473 -4.10 -0.38 29.21
N ILE A 474 -4.03 -0.22 30.53
CA ILE A 474 -5.02 0.54 31.31
C ILE A 474 -4.92 2.02 30.93
N GLU A 475 -3.71 2.58 30.87
CA GLU A 475 -3.46 3.94 30.36
C GLU A 475 -4.04 4.14 28.95
N THR A 476 -3.84 3.16 28.07
CA THR A 476 -4.42 3.18 26.72
C THR A 476 -5.95 3.26 26.75
N ALA A 477 -6.62 2.56 27.68
CA ALA A 477 -8.07 2.62 27.79
C ALA A 477 -8.55 4.02 28.20
N ILE A 478 -7.85 4.65 29.16
CA ILE A 478 -8.15 6.02 29.62
C ILE A 478 -7.93 7.02 28.47
N LYS A 479 -6.78 6.97 27.81
CA LYS A 479 -6.47 7.84 26.67
C LYS A 479 -7.40 7.61 25.47
N SER A 480 -7.85 6.37 25.28
CA SER A 480 -8.87 6.06 24.28
C SER A 480 -10.19 6.77 24.59
N ALA A 481 -10.60 6.82 25.86
CA ALA A 481 -11.81 7.53 26.26
C ALA A 481 -11.70 9.04 26.01
N VAL A 482 -10.56 9.64 26.35
CA VAL A 482 -10.28 11.07 26.07
C VAL A 482 -10.30 11.34 24.57
N TYR A 483 -9.65 10.49 23.78
CA TYR A 483 -9.66 10.58 22.32
C TYR A 483 -11.09 10.50 21.74
N MET A 484 -11.90 9.56 22.23
CA MET A 484 -13.28 9.37 21.80
C MET A 484 -14.16 10.59 22.14
N ASN A 485 -13.91 11.23 23.29
CA ASN A 485 -14.59 12.47 23.66
C ASN A 485 -14.23 13.61 22.69
N TYR A 486 -12.94 13.81 22.38
CA TYR A 486 -12.52 14.83 21.39
C TYR A 486 -13.01 14.50 19.98
N ARG A 487 -13.08 13.23 19.60
CA ARG A 487 -13.68 12.81 18.33
C ARG A 487 -15.16 13.11 18.27
N TYR A 488 -15.88 12.92 19.37
CA TYR A 488 -17.29 13.31 19.47
C TYR A 488 -17.48 14.82 19.30
N LEU A 489 -16.63 15.62 19.95
CA LEU A 489 -16.65 17.08 19.79
C LEU A 489 -16.31 17.49 18.34
N TYR A 490 -15.33 16.85 17.71
CA TYR A 490 -14.97 17.10 16.32
C TYR A 490 -16.12 16.84 15.35
N ASN A 491 -16.90 15.78 15.58
CA ASN A 491 -18.06 15.43 14.77
C ASN A 491 -19.34 16.26 15.11
N ASN A 492 -19.26 17.15 16.09
CA ASN A 492 -20.41 17.97 16.48
C ASN A 492 -20.51 19.23 15.61
N ASN A 493 -21.53 19.27 14.74
CA ASN A 493 -21.74 20.36 13.81
C ASN A 493 -21.96 21.72 14.49
N GLU A 494 -22.53 21.77 15.70
CA GLU A 494 -22.69 23.03 16.43
C GLU A 494 -21.34 23.64 16.81
N ILE A 495 -20.37 22.79 17.19
CA ILE A 495 -19.01 23.24 17.50
C ILE A 495 -18.29 23.71 16.26
N SER A 496 -18.37 22.94 15.15
CA SER A 496 -17.69 23.29 13.90
C SER A 496 -18.19 24.63 13.33
N ASN A 497 -19.47 24.91 13.48
CA ASN A 497 -20.09 26.15 12.95
C ASN A 497 -19.88 27.37 13.86
N ASN A 498 -19.83 27.15 15.19
CA ASN A 498 -19.82 28.27 16.16
C ASN A 498 -18.40 28.61 16.65
N ASN A 499 -17.43 27.68 16.56
CA ASN A 499 -16.07 27.92 17.01
C ASN A 499 -15.04 27.27 16.09
N ILE A 500 -14.71 27.95 15.01
CA ILE A 500 -13.79 27.48 13.96
C ILE A 500 -12.39 27.17 14.52
N LYS A 501 -11.93 27.91 15.56
CA LYS A 501 -10.59 27.70 16.15
C LYS A 501 -10.54 26.45 17.02
N LEU A 502 -11.61 26.18 17.78
CA LEU A 502 -11.76 24.91 18.50
C LEU A 502 -11.84 23.75 17.52
N HIS A 503 -12.63 23.88 16.45
CA HIS A 503 -12.73 22.84 15.43
C HIS A 503 -11.38 22.55 14.75
N CYS A 504 -10.62 23.59 14.41
CA CYS A 504 -9.26 23.48 13.88
C CYS A 504 -8.31 22.77 14.86
N ALA A 505 -8.38 23.07 16.15
CA ALA A 505 -7.58 22.41 17.17
C ALA A 505 -7.97 20.92 17.31
N LEU A 506 -9.28 20.61 17.27
CA LEU A 506 -9.77 19.22 17.25
C LEU A 506 -9.31 18.48 16.00
N PHE A 507 -9.40 19.09 14.79
CA PHE A 507 -8.84 18.55 13.56
C PHE A 507 -7.37 18.21 13.70
N PHE A 508 -6.56 19.16 14.21
CA PHE A 508 -5.13 18.94 14.45
C PHE A 508 -4.88 17.80 15.43
N PHE A 509 -5.66 17.72 16.52
CA PHE A 509 -5.58 16.64 17.49
C PHE A 509 -5.92 15.28 16.86
N MET A 510 -7.04 15.18 16.12
CA MET A 510 -7.44 13.96 15.43
C MET A 510 -6.35 13.46 14.47
N ARG A 511 -5.75 14.35 13.68
CA ARG A 511 -4.67 14.03 12.76
C ARG A 511 -3.43 13.45 13.43
N ASN A 512 -3.15 13.86 14.65
CA ASN A 512 -1.97 13.40 15.39
C ASN A 512 -2.19 12.11 16.15
N TYR A 513 -3.41 11.83 16.64
CA TYR A 513 -3.68 10.71 17.54
C TYR A 513 -4.52 9.57 16.92
N ALA A 514 -5.11 9.78 15.76
CA ALA A 514 -5.82 8.73 15.03
C ALA A 514 -4.87 7.61 14.57
N TYR A 515 -5.35 6.40 14.56
CA TYR A 515 -4.60 5.21 14.13
C TYR A 515 -3.94 5.42 12.76
N SER A 516 -2.63 5.25 12.69
CA SER A 516 -1.78 5.47 11.50
C SER A 516 -1.91 6.86 10.85
N GLY A 517 -2.47 7.85 11.54
CA GLY A 517 -2.78 9.16 10.95
C GLY A 517 -3.80 9.11 9.81
N MET A 518 -4.64 8.06 9.79
CA MET A 518 -5.70 7.91 8.80
C MET A 518 -6.75 9.01 8.88
N PHE A 519 -7.36 9.28 7.72
CA PHE A 519 -8.55 10.12 7.60
C PHE A 519 -9.63 9.31 6.90
N ARG A 520 -10.67 8.97 7.65
CA ARG A 520 -11.80 8.20 7.13
C ARG A 520 -13.07 8.70 7.76
N TYR A 521 -14.08 8.89 6.91
CA TYR A 521 -15.40 9.31 7.31
C TYR A 521 -16.42 8.20 7.10
N SER A 522 -17.46 8.16 7.90
CA SER A 522 -18.63 7.31 7.69
C SER A 522 -19.46 7.82 6.50
N SER A 523 -20.44 7.01 6.07
CA SER A 523 -21.42 7.45 5.04
C SER A 523 -22.24 8.68 5.46
N LYS A 524 -22.24 9.01 6.75
CA LYS A 524 -22.88 10.22 7.30
C LYS A 524 -21.94 11.43 7.37
N GLY A 525 -20.70 11.31 6.89
CA GLY A 525 -19.70 12.38 6.95
C GLY A 525 -19.00 12.52 8.30
N GLU A 526 -19.18 11.58 9.24
CA GLU A 526 -18.54 11.63 10.55
C GLU A 526 -17.15 10.96 10.51
N PHE A 527 -16.15 11.60 11.10
CA PHE A 527 -14.83 11.04 11.30
C PHE A 527 -14.90 9.79 12.20
N ASN A 528 -14.43 8.63 11.71
CA ASN A 528 -14.63 7.34 12.38
C ASN A 528 -13.34 6.52 12.62
N VAL A 529 -12.16 7.14 12.57
CA VAL A 529 -10.90 6.46 12.85
C VAL A 529 -10.72 6.28 14.35
N PRO A 530 -10.29 5.10 14.82
CA PRO A 530 -10.03 4.86 16.24
C PRO A 530 -8.72 5.51 16.70
N TYR A 531 -8.51 5.55 18.02
CA TYR A 531 -7.24 5.94 18.64
C TYR A 531 -6.09 5.02 18.19
N GLY A 532 -4.89 5.57 18.07
CA GLY A 532 -3.70 4.85 17.61
C GLY A 532 -3.15 3.80 18.59
N GLY A 533 -3.65 3.74 19.82
CA GLY A 533 -3.29 2.74 20.82
C GLY A 533 -1.96 3.01 21.55
N ILE A 534 -1.38 1.97 22.15
CA ILE A 534 -0.20 2.05 23.04
C ILE A 534 0.95 2.85 22.44
N ALA A 535 1.24 2.69 21.15
CA ALA A 535 2.32 3.42 20.48
C ALA A 535 2.14 4.95 20.48
N TYR A 536 0.95 5.43 20.81
CA TYR A 536 0.62 6.86 20.90
C TYR A 536 0.51 7.39 22.34
N ASN A 537 0.64 6.53 23.36
CA ASN A 537 0.55 6.94 24.77
C ASN A 537 1.61 8.00 25.13
N SER A 538 2.85 7.81 24.69
CA SER A 538 3.97 8.73 24.96
C SER A 538 4.07 9.90 23.98
N LYS A 539 3.10 10.07 23.06
CA LYS A 539 3.11 11.14 22.08
C LYS A 539 2.51 12.42 22.68
N PHE A 540 3.27 13.52 22.64
CA PHE A 540 2.85 14.84 23.08
C PHE A 540 2.96 15.86 21.94
N LEU A 541 2.07 16.85 21.92
CA LEU A 541 2.04 17.90 20.90
C LEU A 541 3.01 19.03 21.20
N LYS A 542 3.51 19.16 22.42
CA LYS A 542 4.38 20.25 22.88
C LYS A 542 5.55 20.56 21.94
N LYS A 543 6.25 19.52 21.46
CA LYS A 543 7.37 19.70 20.50
C LYS A 543 6.90 20.35 19.22
N LYS A 544 5.75 19.94 18.72
CA LYS A 544 5.16 20.43 17.48
C LYS A 544 4.61 21.87 17.64
N LEU A 545 3.99 22.14 18.78
CA LEU A 545 3.54 23.49 19.11
C LEU A 545 4.71 24.48 19.27
N ASN A 546 5.83 24.04 19.85
CA ASN A 546 7.05 24.85 19.91
C ASN A 546 7.60 25.14 18.52
N TYR A 547 7.61 24.16 17.62
CA TYR A 547 8.00 24.34 16.22
C TYR A 547 7.08 25.36 15.51
N TYR A 548 5.76 25.31 15.73
CA TYR A 548 4.84 26.28 15.15
C TYR A 548 5.04 27.74 15.68
N LYS A 549 5.64 27.88 16.84
CA LYS A 549 6.00 29.18 17.44
C LYS A 549 7.40 29.64 17.07
N SER A 550 8.19 28.83 16.33
CA SER A 550 9.59 29.13 15.99
C SER A 550 9.72 30.37 15.10
N GLN A 551 10.91 30.97 15.12
CA GLN A 551 11.20 32.15 14.32
C GLN A 551 11.38 31.78 12.84
N GLU A 552 11.99 30.65 12.57
CA GLU A 552 12.26 30.13 11.23
C GLU A 552 10.92 29.90 10.49
N LEU A 553 9.97 29.25 11.13
CA LEU A 553 8.67 29.02 10.52
C LEU A 553 7.90 30.35 10.32
N ARG A 554 8.03 31.30 11.26
CA ARG A 554 7.45 32.64 11.10
C ARG A 554 8.01 33.38 9.91
N GLN A 555 9.33 33.32 9.69
CA GLN A 555 9.99 33.94 8.52
C GLN A 555 9.49 33.32 7.22
N HIS A 556 9.32 32.01 7.19
CA HIS A 556 8.80 31.29 6.04
C HIS A 556 7.34 31.73 5.71
N PHE A 557 6.48 31.78 6.71
CA PHE A 557 5.11 32.26 6.53
C PHE A 557 5.00 33.74 6.16
N SER A 558 5.95 34.60 6.58
CA SER A 558 5.91 36.02 6.21
C SER A 558 6.07 36.28 4.71
N LYS A 559 6.58 35.28 3.96
CA LYS A 559 6.72 35.29 2.50
C LYS A 559 5.59 34.52 1.80
N THR A 560 4.59 34.03 2.54
CA THR A 560 3.58 33.08 2.04
C THR A 560 2.22 33.75 1.90
N LYS A 561 1.52 33.50 0.79
CA LYS A 561 0.11 33.79 0.60
C LYS A 561 -0.69 32.49 0.55
N ILE A 562 -1.73 32.39 1.37
CA ILE A 562 -2.52 31.19 1.60
C ILE A 562 -3.90 31.33 0.97
N TYR A 563 -4.26 30.39 0.09
CA TYR A 563 -5.53 30.35 -0.62
C TYR A 563 -6.32 29.09 -0.23
N ASN A 564 -7.63 29.13 -0.42
CA ASN A 564 -8.54 27.99 -0.26
C ASN A 564 -9.55 28.02 -1.41
N LEU A 565 -9.09 27.59 -2.57
CA LEU A 565 -9.84 27.65 -3.84
C LEU A 565 -9.75 26.31 -4.56
N ASP A 566 -10.63 26.11 -5.56
CA ASP A 566 -10.40 25.10 -6.57
C ASP A 566 -9.05 25.36 -7.27
N PHE A 567 -8.32 24.31 -7.60
CA PHE A 567 -6.95 24.42 -8.13
C PHE A 567 -6.87 25.25 -9.42
N GLU A 568 -7.85 25.11 -10.31
CA GLU A 568 -7.88 25.86 -11.57
C GLU A 568 -8.24 27.33 -11.34
N VAL A 569 -9.20 27.60 -10.46
CA VAL A 569 -9.53 28.98 -10.04
C VAL A 569 -8.32 29.63 -9.41
N PHE A 570 -7.61 28.93 -8.53
CA PHE A 570 -6.38 29.42 -7.92
C PHE A 570 -5.31 29.75 -8.97
N LEU A 571 -4.98 28.80 -9.85
CA LEU A 571 -3.97 28.98 -10.89
C LEU A 571 -4.32 30.12 -11.85
N ARG A 572 -5.59 30.24 -12.25
CA ARG A 572 -6.05 31.37 -13.09
C ARG A 572 -6.00 32.72 -12.35
N THR A 573 -6.28 32.73 -11.05
CA THR A 573 -6.23 33.94 -10.23
C THR A 573 -4.82 34.48 -10.06
N ILE A 574 -3.84 33.61 -9.80
CA ILE A 574 -2.45 34.02 -9.57
C ILE A 574 -1.66 34.21 -10.88
N ALA A 575 -2.18 33.67 -12.00
CA ALA A 575 -1.59 33.77 -13.34
C ALA A 575 -0.07 33.54 -13.33
N PRO A 576 0.41 32.26 -13.19
CA PRO A 576 1.83 31.96 -13.12
C PRO A 576 2.60 32.43 -14.35
N SER A 577 3.78 33.00 -14.14
CA SER A 577 4.68 33.53 -15.18
C SER A 577 5.87 32.63 -15.45
N GLU A 578 6.64 32.89 -16.48
CA GLU A 578 7.83 32.11 -16.86
C GLU A 578 8.92 32.05 -15.77
N ASN A 579 8.92 33.00 -14.83
CA ASN A 579 9.85 33.04 -13.70
C ASN A 579 9.32 32.34 -12.45
N ASP A 580 8.21 31.64 -12.54
CA ASP A 580 7.60 30.92 -11.43
C ASP A 580 7.84 29.42 -11.56
N PHE A 581 7.79 28.73 -10.43
CA PHE A 581 7.83 27.27 -10.37
C PHE A 581 6.55 26.75 -9.72
N VAL A 582 5.76 25.96 -10.47
CA VAL A 582 4.54 25.32 -9.99
C VAL A 582 4.83 23.85 -9.69
N PHE A 583 4.73 23.46 -8.43
CA PHE A 583 4.82 22.06 -8.02
C PHE A 583 3.42 21.50 -7.77
N LEU A 584 3.15 20.29 -8.30
CA LEU A 584 1.83 19.68 -8.26
C LEU A 584 1.89 18.24 -7.74
N ASP A 585 1.09 17.96 -6.71
CA ASP A 585 0.84 16.64 -6.15
C ASP A 585 -0.68 16.43 -6.01
N PRO A 586 -1.41 16.33 -7.13
CA PRO A 586 -2.86 16.18 -7.07
C PRO A 586 -3.27 14.80 -6.49
N PRO A 587 -4.50 14.66 -5.97
CA PRO A 587 -5.04 13.37 -5.59
C PRO A 587 -4.97 12.37 -6.74
N TYR A 588 -4.62 11.11 -6.44
CA TYR A 588 -4.41 10.11 -7.48
C TYR A 588 -5.72 9.61 -8.08
N ASP A 589 -5.66 9.21 -9.37
CA ASP A 589 -6.75 8.53 -10.07
C ASP A 589 -6.91 7.09 -9.52
N SER A 590 -7.47 6.97 -8.33
CA SER A 590 -7.87 5.69 -7.75
C SER A 590 -9.37 5.71 -7.50
N GLU A 591 -10.06 4.59 -7.74
CA GLU A 591 -11.50 4.43 -7.50
C GLU A 591 -11.94 4.74 -6.04
N PHE A 592 -11.00 5.07 -5.16
CA PHE A 592 -11.16 5.29 -3.73
C PHE A 592 -10.49 6.56 -3.22
N SER A 593 -10.54 7.65 -3.98
CA SER A 593 -10.09 8.97 -3.49
C SER A 593 -11.07 9.60 -2.48
N THR A 594 -11.55 8.82 -1.51
CA THR A 594 -12.38 9.30 -0.40
C THR A 594 -11.58 10.03 0.68
N TYR A 595 -10.44 10.63 0.31
CA TYR A 595 -9.71 11.51 1.20
C TYR A 595 -10.40 12.87 1.26
N ALA A 596 -10.91 13.19 2.44
CA ALA A 596 -11.46 14.52 2.77
C ALA A 596 -12.73 14.95 2.00
N GLN A 597 -13.73 14.07 1.86
CA GLN A 597 -15.08 14.41 1.34
C GLN A 597 -15.16 15.00 -0.08
N ASN A 598 -14.02 15.20 -0.77
CA ASN A 598 -13.95 15.77 -2.11
C ASN A 598 -13.31 14.78 -3.07
N ALA A 599 -14.09 14.27 -4.01
CA ALA A 599 -13.60 13.39 -5.06
C ALA A 599 -12.87 14.24 -6.11
N PHE A 600 -11.54 14.07 -6.23
CA PHE A 600 -10.81 14.55 -7.39
C PHE A 600 -11.01 13.52 -8.51
N THR A 601 -11.77 13.91 -9.52
CA THR A 601 -12.27 13.00 -10.57
C THR A 601 -11.31 12.90 -11.76
N ARG A 602 -11.61 12.00 -12.69
CA ARG A 602 -10.89 11.95 -13.97
C ARG A 602 -11.07 13.22 -14.81
N ASP A 603 -12.20 13.89 -14.66
CA ASP A 603 -12.42 15.16 -15.37
C ASP A 603 -11.61 16.28 -14.74
N ASP A 604 -11.38 16.27 -13.41
CA ASP A 604 -10.44 17.18 -12.77
C ASP A 604 -8.99 16.92 -13.21
N GLN A 605 -8.59 15.66 -13.40
CA GLN A 605 -7.27 15.33 -13.98
C GLN A 605 -7.12 15.88 -15.40
N LYS A 606 -8.18 15.82 -16.22
CA LYS A 606 -8.16 16.42 -17.59
C LYS A 606 -8.07 17.95 -17.50
N ARG A 607 -8.91 18.60 -16.66
CA ARG A 607 -8.86 20.06 -16.45
C ARG A 607 -7.45 20.51 -16.06
N LEU A 608 -6.79 19.76 -15.15
CA LEU A 608 -5.44 20.05 -14.71
C LEU A 608 -4.44 19.91 -15.85
N ALA A 609 -4.50 18.82 -16.61
CA ALA A 609 -3.61 18.59 -17.75
C ALA A 609 -3.82 19.65 -18.84
N ASP A 610 -5.06 19.97 -19.17
CA ASP A 610 -5.41 20.97 -20.17
C ASP A 610 -4.88 22.36 -19.77
N TYR A 611 -5.03 22.77 -18.52
CA TYR A 611 -4.48 24.03 -18.04
C TYR A 611 -2.94 24.05 -18.09
N LEU A 612 -2.28 23.00 -17.62
CA LEU A 612 -0.81 22.94 -17.58
C LEU A 612 -0.16 22.95 -18.96
N ILE A 613 -0.77 22.27 -19.93
CA ILE A 613 -0.22 22.14 -21.28
C ILE A 613 -0.53 23.37 -22.13
N ASN A 614 -1.75 23.92 -22.02
CA ASN A 614 -2.21 24.94 -22.94
C ASN A 614 -2.12 26.38 -22.40
N ASP A 615 -2.28 26.58 -21.08
CA ASP A 615 -2.48 27.91 -20.48
C ASP A 615 -1.32 28.31 -19.56
N CYS A 616 -0.62 27.35 -18.92
CA CYS A 616 0.42 27.64 -17.92
C CYS A 616 1.72 28.08 -18.58
N LYS A 617 2.15 29.32 -18.29
CA LYS A 617 3.43 29.87 -18.79
C LYS A 617 4.62 29.56 -17.87
N ALA A 618 4.35 29.14 -16.63
CA ALA A 618 5.40 28.82 -15.67
C ALA A 618 6.06 27.48 -15.95
N LYS A 619 7.23 27.28 -15.38
CA LYS A 619 7.83 25.96 -15.28
C LYS A 619 7.06 25.15 -14.25
N TRP A 620 6.64 23.94 -14.60
CA TRP A 620 5.87 23.10 -13.68
C TRP A 620 6.42 21.69 -13.57
N MET A 621 6.27 21.11 -12.39
CA MET A 621 6.60 19.73 -12.08
C MET A 621 5.40 19.05 -11.41
N LEU A 622 4.97 17.93 -11.98
CA LEU A 622 3.89 17.11 -11.47
C LEU A 622 4.44 15.77 -11.01
N ILE A 623 4.07 15.33 -9.81
CA ILE A 623 4.33 13.98 -9.32
C ILE A 623 3.00 13.27 -9.11
N ILE A 624 2.80 12.14 -9.80
CA ILE A 624 1.54 11.40 -9.75
C ILE A 624 1.79 9.90 -9.96
N LYS A 625 0.87 9.06 -9.49
CA LYS A 625 0.90 7.62 -9.73
C LYS A 625 0.82 7.33 -11.25
N ASN A 626 1.67 6.42 -11.73
CA ASN A 626 1.64 5.99 -13.12
C ASN A 626 0.37 5.15 -13.39
N THR A 627 -0.48 5.65 -14.28
CA THR A 627 -1.63 4.93 -14.86
C THR A 627 -1.69 5.25 -16.35
N ASP A 628 -2.24 4.33 -17.18
CA ASP A 628 -2.38 4.54 -18.62
C ASP A 628 -3.18 5.83 -18.92
N PHE A 629 -4.17 6.12 -18.08
CA PHE A 629 -4.98 7.33 -18.21
C PHE A 629 -4.13 8.59 -18.01
N ILE A 630 -3.38 8.69 -16.92
CA ILE A 630 -2.52 9.86 -16.62
C ILE A 630 -1.43 9.97 -17.67
N TYR A 631 -0.77 8.87 -18.04
CA TYR A 631 0.25 8.88 -19.09
C TYR A 631 -0.30 9.45 -20.39
N SER A 632 -1.51 9.04 -20.80
CA SER A 632 -2.14 9.53 -22.05
C SER A 632 -2.45 11.02 -22.04
N LEU A 633 -2.74 11.62 -20.88
CA LEU A 633 -2.99 13.06 -20.74
C LEU A 633 -1.74 13.90 -21.00
N TYR A 634 -0.60 13.45 -20.46
CA TYR A 634 0.65 14.23 -20.46
C TYR A 634 1.66 13.81 -21.52
N ASN A 635 1.43 12.71 -22.27
CA ASN A 635 2.30 12.32 -23.39
C ASN A 635 2.05 13.22 -24.60
N LYS A 636 2.59 14.44 -24.56
CA LYS A 636 2.44 15.53 -25.52
C LYS A 636 3.78 16.15 -25.84
N ASP A 637 3.88 16.80 -26.99
CA ASP A 637 5.10 17.56 -27.37
C ASP A 637 5.38 18.67 -26.36
N GLY A 638 6.64 18.80 -25.95
CA GLY A 638 7.09 19.78 -24.96
C GLY A 638 6.86 19.37 -23.50
N VAL A 639 6.40 18.13 -23.25
CA VAL A 639 6.25 17.57 -21.90
C VAL A 639 7.21 16.39 -21.74
N TYR A 640 7.97 16.39 -20.66
CA TYR A 640 8.96 15.36 -20.34
C TYR A 640 8.46 14.48 -19.21
N ILE A 641 8.42 13.17 -19.43
CA ILE A 641 7.93 12.20 -18.47
C ILE A 641 9.09 11.31 -18.03
N ARG A 642 9.36 11.27 -16.72
CA ARG A 642 10.31 10.35 -16.07
C ARG A 642 9.58 9.47 -15.08
N THR A 643 10.08 8.28 -14.84
CA THR A 643 9.51 7.33 -13.87
C THR A 643 10.44 7.12 -12.69
N PHE A 644 9.89 6.92 -11.51
CA PHE A 644 10.63 6.50 -10.33
C PHE A 644 9.76 5.60 -9.43
N ASP A 645 10.40 4.71 -8.68
CA ASP A 645 9.70 3.81 -7.78
C ASP A 645 9.49 4.45 -6.42
N LYS A 646 8.27 4.34 -5.89
CA LYS A 646 7.89 4.80 -4.56
C LYS A 646 7.48 3.64 -3.68
N GLU A 647 8.04 3.58 -2.47
CA GLU A 647 7.60 2.64 -1.43
C GLU A 647 6.60 3.30 -0.48
N TYR A 648 5.40 2.72 -0.34
CA TYR A 648 4.41 3.15 0.64
C TYR A 648 4.59 2.43 1.97
N VAL A 649 4.73 3.18 3.05
CA VAL A 649 4.87 2.63 4.42
C VAL A 649 3.54 2.07 4.93
N VAL A 650 2.40 2.59 4.43
CA VAL A 650 1.04 2.14 4.78
C VAL A 650 0.16 2.26 3.54
N SER A 651 -0.29 1.11 3.03
CA SER A 651 -1.34 1.04 2.01
C SER A 651 -2.59 0.42 2.64
N PHE A 652 -3.75 1.10 2.56
CA PHE A 652 -4.99 0.66 3.24
C PHE A 652 -5.79 -0.38 2.48
N MET A 653 -5.54 -0.55 1.18
CA MET A 653 -6.31 -1.46 0.33
C MET A 653 -5.47 -2.53 -0.39
N ASN A 654 -4.17 -2.28 -0.61
CA ASN A 654 -3.25 -3.25 -1.17
C ASN A 654 -2.01 -3.32 -0.27
N ARG A 655 -2.04 -4.18 0.75
CA ARG A 655 -0.89 -4.43 1.63
C ARG A 655 0.33 -4.96 0.89
N ASN A 656 0.17 -5.36 -0.37
CA ASN A 656 1.19 -6.02 -1.18
C ASN A 656 1.86 -5.12 -2.23
N ASP A 657 1.26 -3.98 -2.61
CA ASP A 657 1.89 -3.05 -3.57
C ASP A 657 2.68 -1.96 -2.82
N LYS A 658 3.82 -2.32 -2.25
CA LYS A 658 4.73 -1.35 -1.62
C LYS A 658 5.51 -0.53 -2.63
N LYS A 659 5.77 -1.05 -3.83
CA LYS A 659 6.43 -0.34 -4.92
C LYS A 659 5.40 0.04 -5.97
N VAL A 660 5.15 1.32 -6.09
CA VAL A 660 4.29 1.89 -7.14
C VAL A 660 5.13 2.83 -7.96
N THR A 661 5.16 2.61 -9.26
CA THR A 661 5.85 3.51 -10.18
C THR A 661 5.10 4.84 -10.23
N HIS A 662 5.83 5.93 -10.00
CA HIS A 662 5.34 7.29 -10.13
C HIS A 662 5.92 7.95 -11.36
N LEU A 663 5.16 8.90 -11.88
CA LEU A 663 5.62 9.81 -12.93
C LEU A 663 6.09 11.10 -12.29
N LEU A 664 7.25 11.58 -12.73
CA LEU A 664 7.72 12.94 -12.57
C LEU A 664 7.61 13.58 -13.96
N ILE A 665 6.70 14.53 -14.10
CA ILE A 665 6.35 15.16 -15.37
C ILE A 665 6.70 16.65 -15.31
N THR A 666 7.37 17.17 -16.33
CA THR A 666 7.78 18.58 -16.41
C THR A 666 7.57 19.14 -17.79
N ASN A 667 7.53 20.47 -17.92
CA ASN A 667 7.55 21.19 -19.22
C ASN A 667 8.91 21.83 -19.53
N TYR A 668 10.00 21.37 -18.87
CA TYR A 668 11.36 21.89 -19.05
C TYR A 668 12.40 20.79 -18.90
#